data_246a45d76c53afa02ad6ce4890916813
#
_entry.id   246a45d76c53afa02ad6ce4890916813
#
_cell.length_a   1.000
_cell.length_b   1.000
_cell.length_c   1.000
_cell.angle_alpha   90.00
_cell.angle_beta   90.00
_cell.angle_gamma   90.00
#
_symmetry.space_group_name_H-M   'P 1'
#
loop_
_entity.id
_entity.type
_entity.pdbx_description
1 polymer ?
#
loop_
_entity_poly.entity_id
_entity_poly.type
_entity_poly.pdbx_seq_one_letter_code
_entity_poly.pdbx_strand_id
1 'polypeptide(L)'
;QAAYSYGVKFAQNHLFYKYLVINKSSNNYQGVYFSLYCDIDVGNISGGAPEWGDDKIGFDKERNFLYFYDADNFSSEWPEGKVGMMGLVFLGTPKVNGVELGITDMHYNLYYDDRDIDSVQYGIMSSDPRLLNSSLGSVYFHLGNNPNIHFDDTTTIPAIGLDIVGNISSGPYQLLAGDTLVFYTAIVAGENKADLYYSLNQAYKVYQFNFEISKPPATPTLFTFAGDKEVTLYWDDKAEYTKDKFSGEFDFEGYRLYRSKDKGITWQLIADFDKINDIGLDRGLQYSFTDKNVINGIEYWYSITAYDRGDEELESLESPKGTNPDAINLNSVIPVSSALGRTPVSSGEVTKLGNGKSNYILSVEPFDYDSLANGSYEVFFNYTTLTDKGKLKTKILATVVDSAKTLPRRYALAFKTPRIFDIIDYTTGDVLKEDNTYQPRVFPGILYSKNGSVIPGIEIRVYDPNPNAPPDSLPATGDLLTLNYSINAVKNNLDTVLSNRPFLIGKAQSTLDGVVMELNPPEIIQNVSRVGGTDNFNINFQVDDETKVVNGIFIISVKEKGKTTSGEGFISLLIKQDTTEIAADTLQNLDSFVFNGIRGVVEFPSDNPPSPGNIFSVETLVPVQPNIQDRYKFTLKASQTDNKQIVDNLNKIRVVPNPYVVSSLFEPEFGELRREPLRQIQFVNLPQECTIYIFSVGADLVKTIYHNSTRGTETWDLRAEGGREIAPGVYIYVVKTADSEYMERFAVIK
;
A
#
# COMPACT_ATOMS: atom_id res chain seq x y z
N GLN A 1 -0.79 -34.62 0.08
CA GLN A 1 -0.96 -33.75 -1.09
C GLN A 1 -1.50 -32.38 -0.66
N ALA A 2 -0.96 -31.31 -1.23
CA ALA A 2 -1.52 -29.96 -1.16
C ALA A 2 -1.69 -29.46 -2.60
N ALA A 3 -2.76 -28.69 -2.83
CA ALA A 3 -3.03 -28.06 -4.12
C ALA A 3 -3.11 -26.54 -3.93
N TYR A 4 -2.65 -25.78 -4.91
CA TYR A 4 -2.67 -24.32 -4.94
C TYR A 4 -3.23 -23.85 -6.29
N SER A 5 -4.06 -22.82 -6.25
CA SER A 5 -4.52 -22.09 -7.43
C SER A 5 -4.53 -20.60 -7.13
N TYR A 6 -4.45 -19.78 -8.16
CA TYR A 6 -4.35 -18.33 -8.03
C TYR A 6 -5.36 -17.65 -8.95
N GLY A 7 -6.03 -16.61 -8.45
CA GLY A 7 -6.99 -15.82 -9.23
C GLY A 7 -6.36 -14.66 -10.02
N VAL A 8 -5.03 -14.60 -10.13
CA VAL A 8 -4.33 -13.57 -10.89
C VAL A 8 -4.13 -14.02 -12.34
N LYS A 9 -4.21 -13.10 -13.28
CA LYS A 9 -4.24 -13.37 -14.72
C LYS A 9 -3.09 -14.28 -15.20
N PHE A 10 -1.85 -14.01 -14.78
CA PHE A 10 -0.68 -14.79 -15.19
C PHE A 10 -0.62 -16.21 -14.61
N ALA A 11 -1.42 -16.53 -13.57
CA ALA A 11 -1.44 -17.83 -12.92
C ALA A 11 -2.83 -18.49 -12.87
N GLN A 12 -3.84 -17.90 -13.50
CA GLN A 12 -5.21 -18.45 -13.52
C GLN A 12 -5.32 -19.79 -14.29
N ASN A 13 -4.40 -20.03 -15.23
CA ASN A 13 -4.36 -21.24 -16.05
C ASN A 13 -3.49 -22.35 -15.42
N HIS A 14 -3.27 -22.29 -14.10
CA HIS A 14 -2.38 -23.22 -13.41
C HIS A 14 -3.04 -23.87 -12.20
N LEU A 15 -2.78 -25.17 -12.03
CA LEU A 15 -3.03 -25.91 -10.80
C LEU A 15 -1.73 -26.52 -10.31
N PHE A 16 -1.28 -26.08 -9.16
CA PHE A 16 -0.03 -26.56 -8.56
C PHE A 16 -0.30 -27.63 -7.52
N TYR A 17 0.56 -28.64 -7.46
CA TYR A 17 0.49 -29.69 -6.48
C TYR A 17 1.82 -29.91 -5.80
N LYS A 18 1.74 -30.13 -4.48
CA LYS A 18 2.86 -30.62 -3.66
C LYS A 18 2.51 -32.00 -3.14
N TYR A 19 3.32 -32.98 -3.46
CA TYR A 19 3.19 -34.36 -2.98
C TYR A 19 4.27 -34.67 -1.95
N LEU A 20 3.87 -35.26 -0.84
CA LEU A 20 4.75 -35.79 0.20
C LEU A 20 4.59 -37.31 0.23
N VAL A 21 5.63 -38.04 -0.20
CA VAL A 21 5.68 -39.51 -0.12
C VAL A 21 6.49 -39.88 1.13
N ILE A 22 5.76 -40.30 2.17
CA ILE A 22 6.34 -40.54 3.51
C ILE A 22 6.44 -42.03 3.79
N ASN A 23 7.63 -42.54 4.10
CA ASN A 23 7.80 -43.92 4.55
C ASN A 23 7.49 -44.04 6.05
N LYS A 24 6.28 -44.51 6.36
CA LYS A 24 5.87 -44.77 7.76
C LYS A 24 6.20 -46.16 8.26
N SER A 25 6.83 -46.99 7.43
CA SER A 25 7.27 -48.35 7.82
C SER A 25 8.67 -48.35 8.44
N SER A 26 9.06 -49.48 9.00
CA SER A 26 10.44 -49.72 9.48
C SER A 26 11.39 -50.22 8.38
N ASN A 27 10.92 -50.42 7.17
CA ASN A 27 11.69 -50.94 6.04
C ASN A 27 12.29 -49.80 5.20
N ASN A 28 13.47 -50.05 4.62
CA ASN A 28 14.06 -49.17 3.62
C ASN A 28 13.67 -49.66 2.22
N TYR A 29 13.26 -48.76 1.36
CA TYR A 29 12.88 -49.05 -0.02
C TYR A 29 13.94 -48.51 -0.98
N GLN A 30 14.24 -49.29 -2.02
CA GLN A 30 15.13 -48.93 -3.13
C GLN A 30 14.31 -48.98 -4.42
N GLY A 31 14.69 -48.18 -5.41
CA GLY A 31 14.00 -48.16 -6.70
C GLY A 31 12.58 -47.63 -6.61
N VAL A 32 12.35 -46.61 -5.76
CA VAL A 32 11.05 -45.97 -5.64
C VAL A 32 10.90 -45.00 -6.80
N TYR A 33 9.78 -45.11 -7.48
CA TYR A 33 9.37 -44.15 -8.53
C TYR A 33 8.09 -43.43 -8.10
N PHE A 34 7.97 -42.19 -8.54
CA PHE A 34 6.74 -41.39 -8.47
C PHE A 34 6.30 -41.09 -9.89
N SER A 35 5.07 -41.43 -10.23
CA SER A 35 4.49 -41.23 -11.56
C SER A 35 3.21 -40.42 -11.50
N LEU A 36 3.01 -39.60 -12.52
CA LEU A 36 1.72 -39.01 -12.84
C LEU A 36 1.16 -39.74 -14.04
N TYR A 37 0.05 -40.42 -13.82
CA TYR A 37 -0.80 -40.99 -14.84
C TYR A 37 -1.82 -39.94 -15.25
N CYS A 38 -2.00 -39.73 -16.53
CA CYS A 38 -2.82 -38.67 -17.07
C CYS A 38 -3.59 -39.17 -18.28
N ASP A 39 -4.88 -39.14 -18.15
CA ASP A 39 -5.87 -39.41 -19.17
C ASP A 39 -6.59 -38.09 -19.41
N ILE A 40 -6.18 -37.39 -20.45
CA ILE A 40 -6.68 -36.05 -20.78
C ILE A 40 -7.36 -36.12 -22.14
N ASP A 41 -8.67 -35.99 -22.13
CA ASP A 41 -9.48 -35.80 -23.32
C ASP A 41 -9.55 -34.29 -23.61
N VAL A 42 -8.90 -33.84 -24.68
CA VAL A 42 -8.92 -32.45 -25.08
C VAL A 42 -10.08 -32.23 -26.04
N GLY A 43 -11.13 -31.55 -25.57
CA GLY A 43 -12.34 -31.34 -26.32
C GLY A 43 -13.59 -31.55 -25.51
N ASN A 44 -14.62 -32.17 -26.07
CA ASN A 44 -15.87 -32.41 -25.36
C ASN A 44 -16.40 -33.84 -25.48
N ILE A 45 -17.02 -34.32 -24.41
CA ILE A 45 -17.56 -35.67 -24.28
C ILE A 45 -19.00 -35.78 -24.83
N SER A 46 -19.73 -34.67 -25.03
CA SER A 46 -21.19 -34.70 -25.19
C SER A 46 -21.71 -34.54 -26.62
N GLY A 47 -20.88 -34.31 -27.61
CA GLY A 47 -21.31 -33.91 -28.96
C GLY A 47 -21.58 -34.99 -29.99
N GLY A 48 -21.54 -36.27 -29.64
CA GLY A 48 -21.93 -37.39 -30.55
C GLY A 48 -20.84 -37.91 -31.50
N ALA A 49 -19.69 -37.24 -31.63
CA ALA A 49 -18.42 -37.84 -32.05
C ALA A 49 -17.53 -37.83 -30.81
N PRO A 50 -16.96 -38.95 -30.39
CA PRO A 50 -16.09 -38.99 -29.23
C PRO A 50 -14.80 -38.24 -29.52
N GLU A 51 -14.67 -37.04 -28.99
CA GLU A 51 -13.46 -36.18 -29.13
C GLU A 51 -12.26 -36.71 -28.33
N TRP A 52 -12.44 -37.73 -27.48
CA TRP A 52 -11.36 -38.46 -26.83
C TRP A 52 -10.53 -39.34 -27.81
N GLY A 53 -10.99 -39.54 -29.03
CA GLY A 53 -10.30 -40.39 -30.02
C GLY A 53 -9.37 -39.66 -30.99
N ASP A 54 -9.20 -38.36 -30.87
CA ASP A 54 -8.37 -37.55 -31.78
C ASP A 54 -7.29 -36.75 -31.04
N ASP A 55 -6.97 -37.15 -29.80
CA ASP A 55 -5.92 -36.56 -29.01
C ASP A 55 -4.49 -36.84 -29.54
N LYS A 56 -3.62 -35.91 -29.26
CA LYS A 56 -2.17 -35.99 -29.48
C LYS A 56 -1.38 -35.62 -28.24
N ILE A 57 -0.12 -36.08 -28.21
CA ILE A 57 0.78 -35.90 -27.09
C ILE A 57 2.13 -35.34 -27.54
N GLY A 58 2.68 -34.40 -26.74
CA GLY A 58 4.03 -33.90 -26.94
C GLY A 58 4.84 -33.95 -25.64
N PHE A 59 6.15 -34.00 -25.75
CA PHE A 59 7.08 -34.13 -24.63
C PHE A 59 8.30 -33.24 -24.78
N ASP A 60 8.68 -32.58 -23.69
CA ASP A 60 9.89 -31.77 -23.59
C ASP A 60 10.64 -32.11 -22.29
N LYS A 61 11.70 -32.92 -22.43
CA LYS A 61 12.52 -33.37 -21.28
C LYS A 61 13.27 -32.22 -20.62
N GLU A 62 13.74 -31.23 -21.40
CA GLU A 62 14.51 -30.10 -20.84
C GLU A 62 13.67 -29.28 -19.88
N ARG A 63 12.35 -29.25 -20.11
CA ARG A 63 11.39 -28.58 -19.25
C ARG A 63 10.57 -29.53 -18.36
N ASN A 64 10.93 -30.82 -18.30
CA ASN A 64 10.19 -31.84 -17.52
C ASN A 64 8.67 -31.79 -17.79
N PHE A 65 8.28 -31.70 -19.06
CA PHE A 65 6.94 -31.32 -19.50
C PHE A 65 6.34 -32.31 -20.46
N LEU A 66 5.10 -32.73 -20.20
CA LEU A 66 4.23 -33.54 -21.05
C LEU A 66 2.99 -32.70 -21.36
N TYR A 67 2.51 -32.67 -22.60
CA TYR A 67 1.33 -31.91 -22.98
C TYR A 67 0.46 -32.67 -23.97
N PHE A 68 -0.84 -32.37 -23.94
CA PHE A 68 -1.88 -32.96 -24.76
C PHE A 68 -2.57 -31.87 -25.58
N TYR A 69 -2.97 -32.22 -26.78
CA TYR A 69 -3.70 -31.33 -27.66
C TYR A 69 -4.56 -32.12 -28.64
N ASP A 70 -5.66 -31.53 -29.04
CA ASP A 70 -6.59 -32.05 -30.02
C ASP A 70 -5.99 -31.95 -31.44
N ALA A 71 -6.23 -32.97 -32.29
CA ALA A 71 -5.61 -33.06 -33.60
C ALA A 71 -6.05 -31.97 -34.57
N ASP A 72 -7.28 -31.51 -34.52
CA ASP A 72 -7.83 -30.43 -35.32
C ASP A 72 -8.07 -29.12 -34.57
N ASN A 73 -7.88 -29.15 -33.23
CA ASN A 73 -8.07 -28.03 -32.32
C ASN A 73 -9.50 -27.44 -32.40
N PHE A 74 -10.50 -28.29 -32.50
CA PHE A 74 -11.88 -27.87 -32.71
C PHE A 74 -12.87 -28.70 -31.94
N SER A 75 -13.78 -28.07 -31.19
CA SER A 75 -14.97 -28.63 -30.66
C SER A 75 -16.16 -27.68 -30.78
N SER A 76 -17.30 -28.19 -31.26
CA SER A 76 -18.51 -27.39 -31.48
C SER A 76 -19.14 -26.83 -30.19
N GLU A 77 -18.75 -27.34 -29.03
CA GLU A 77 -19.27 -26.91 -27.73
C GLU A 77 -18.45 -25.82 -27.06
N TRP A 78 -17.25 -25.53 -27.58
CA TRP A 78 -16.39 -24.50 -27.03
C TRP A 78 -16.62 -23.12 -27.70
N PRO A 79 -16.47 -22.03 -26.96
CA PRO A 79 -16.54 -20.70 -27.55
C PRO A 79 -15.54 -20.59 -28.71
N GLU A 80 -15.97 -20.09 -29.84
CA GLU A 80 -15.17 -19.97 -31.06
C GLU A 80 -14.65 -21.32 -31.63
N GLY A 81 -15.06 -22.45 -31.07
CA GLY A 81 -14.70 -23.79 -31.51
C GLY A 81 -13.30 -24.28 -31.15
N LYS A 82 -12.48 -23.49 -30.47
CA LYS A 82 -11.10 -23.84 -30.09
C LYS A 82 -11.04 -24.46 -28.70
N VAL A 83 -10.36 -25.58 -28.55
CA VAL A 83 -10.27 -26.33 -27.29
C VAL A 83 -9.00 -26.08 -26.51
N GLY A 84 -7.93 -25.58 -27.15
CA GLY A 84 -6.67 -25.29 -26.47
C GLY A 84 -5.79 -26.51 -26.23
N MET A 85 -4.89 -26.39 -25.29
CA MET A 85 -3.90 -27.42 -24.93
C MET A 85 -3.74 -27.47 -23.41
N MET A 86 -3.36 -28.65 -22.89
CA MET A 86 -3.11 -28.87 -21.47
C MET A 86 -1.83 -29.67 -21.26
N GLY A 87 -1.09 -29.40 -20.18
CA GLY A 87 0.13 -30.13 -19.90
C GLY A 87 0.41 -30.34 -18.42
N LEU A 88 1.26 -31.33 -18.16
CA LEU A 88 1.77 -31.69 -16.84
C LEU A 88 3.28 -31.47 -16.75
N VAL A 89 3.72 -30.84 -15.68
CA VAL A 89 5.13 -30.54 -15.45
C VAL A 89 5.60 -31.00 -14.07
N PHE A 90 6.79 -31.57 -13.99
CA PHE A 90 7.55 -31.65 -12.74
C PHE A 90 8.36 -30.36 -12.54
N LEU A 91 7.90 -29.49 -11.66
CA LEU A 91 8.57 -28.24 -11.29
C LEU A 91 9.79 -28.48 -10.40
N GLY A 92 9.69 -29.49 -9.52
CA GLY A 92 10.79 -29.90 -8.64
C GLY A 92 10.66 -31.33 -8.19
N THR A 93 11.81 -32.04 -8.11
CA THR A 93 11.91 -33.44 -7.73
C THR A 93 12.98 -33.65 -6.66
N PRO A 94 12.94 -34.73 -5.87
CA PRO A 94 13.98 -35.01 -4.88
C PRO A 94 15.36 -35.11 -5.55
N LYS A 95 16.38 -34.66 -4.80
CA LYS A 95 17.77 -34.70 -5.29
C LYS A 95 18.45 -36.04 -4.99
N VAL A 96 19.09 -36.61 -6.00
CA VAL A 96 20.00 -37.76 -5.87
C VAL A 96 21.41 -37.26 -6.13
N ASN A 97 22.32 -37.45 -5.18
CA ASN A 97 23.68 -36.91 -5.22
C ASN A 97 23.74 -35.39 -5.50
N GLY A 98 22.77 -34.64 -4.98
CA GLY A 98 22.71 -33.19 -5.10
C GLY A 98 22.04 -32.68 -6.40
N VAL A 99 21.61 -33.56 -7.31
CA VAL A 99 20.97 -33.21 -8.59
C VAL A 99 19.52 -33.67 -8.60
N GLU A 100 18.60 -32.84 -9.03
CA GLU A 100 17.19 -33.21 -9.28
C GLU A 100 17.11 -34.11 -10.51
N LEU A 101 16.35 -35.20 -10.40
CA LEU A 101 16.22 -36.15 -11.51
C LEU A 101 15.28 -35.62 -12.61
N GLY A 102 14.27 -34.85 -12.23
CA GLY A 102 13.20 -34.46 -13.12
C GLY A 102 12.44 -35.70 -13.65
N ILE A 103 11.92 -35.63 -14.87
CA ILE A 103 11.33 -36.79 -15.55
C ILE A 103 12.47 -37.76 -15.95
N THR A 104 12.43 -38.97 -15.46
CA THR A 104 13.37 -40.04 -15.85
C THR A 104 12.76 -40.98 -16.88
N ASP A 105 11.46 -40.99 -16.98
CA ASP A 105 10.70 -41.80 -17.92
C ASP A 105 9.45 -41.08 -18.39
N MET A 106 9.16 -41.19 -19.67
CA MET A 106 7.91 -40.76 -20.30
C MET A 106 7.40 -41.87 -21.20
N HIS A 107 6.17 -42.24 -21.02
CA HIS A 107 5.54 -43.31 -21.75
C HIS A 107 4.09 -42.93 -22.07
N TYR A 108 3.62 -43.25 -23.28
CA TYR A 108 2.19 -43.23 -23.56
C TYR A 108 1.69 -44.59 -24.02
N ASN A 109 0.44 -44.83 -23.83
CA ASN A 109 -0.27 -46.04 -24.30
C ASN A 109 -1.74 -45.71 -24.62
N LEU A 110 -2.37 -46.62 -25.35
CA LEU A 110 -3.78 -46.49 -25.64
C LEU A 110 -4.61 -46.78 -24.38
N TYR A 111 -5.74 -46.12 -24.27
CA TYR A 111 -6.66 -46.26 -23.13
C TYR A 111 -7.04 -47.71 -22.83
N TYR A 112 -7.22 -48.56 -23.87
CA TYR A 112 -7.65 -49.94 -23.74
C TYR A 112 -6.56 -50.95 -23.38
N ASP A 113 -5.34 -50.52 -23.18
CA ASP A 113 -4.25 -51.40 -22.76
C ASP A 113 -4.42 -51.85 -21.30
N ASP A 114 -4.16 -53.16 -21.03
CA ASP A 114 -4.28 -53.73 -19.69
C ASP A 114 -3.17 -53.24 -18.76
N ARG A 115 -3.51 -52.42 -17.77
CA ARG A 115 -2.58 -51.77 -16.87
C ARG A 115 -2.80 -52.02 -15.39
N ASP A 116 -3.79 -52.90 -15.07
CA ASP A 116 -4.20 -53.12 -13.67
C ASP A 116 -3.28 -54.08 -12.90
N ILE A 117 -2.15 -54.46 -13.50
CA ILE A 117 -1.18 -55.34 -12.91
C ILE A 117 0.00 -54.55 -12.36
N ASP A 118 0.31 -54.62 -11.06
CA ASP A 118 1.37 -53.89 -10.37
C ASP A 118 2.74 -53.98 -11.08
N SER A 119 3.12 -55.17 -11.61
CA SER A 119 4.37 -55.36 -12.34
C SER A 119 4.39 -54.59 -13.65
N VAL A 120 3.27 -54.46 -14.33
CA VAL A 120 3.12 -53.68 -15.56
C VAL A 120 3.22 -52.19 -15.25
N GLN A 121 2.54 -51.72 -14.22
CA GLN A 121 2.60 -50.33 -13.79
C GLN A 121 4.04 -49.96 -13.39
N TYR A 122 4.72 -50.81 -12.59
CA TYR A 122 6.10 -50.58 -12.23
C TYR A 122 7.04 -50.59 -13.46
N GLY A 123 6.76 -51.48 -14.46
CA GLY A 123 7.48 -51.51 -15.72
C GLY A 123 7.34 -50.21 -16.52
N ILE A 124 6.13 -49.66 -16.59
CA ILE A 124 5.84 -48.35 -17.21
C ILE A 124 6.62 -47.23 -16.49
N MET A 125 6.53 -47.18 -15.17
CA MET A 125 7.18 -46.12 -14.35
C MET A 125 8.71 -46.17 -14.42
N SER A 126 9.31 -47.36 -14.56
CA SER A 126 10.73 -47.59 -14.57
C SER A 126 11.32 -47.83 -15.95
N SER A 127 10.52 -47.91 -16.98
CA SER A 127 10.88 -48.33 -18.35
C SER A 127 11.72 -49.61 -18.36
N ASP A 128 11.43 -50.58 -17.49
CA ASP A 128 12.12 -51.88 -17.48
C ASP A 128 11.60 -52.76 -18.64
N PRO A 129 12.38 -52.98 -19.69
CA PRO A 129 11.92 -53.72 -20.86
C PRO A 129 11.49 -55.16 -20.55
N ARG A 130 11.97 -55.70 -19.40
CA ARG A 130 11.63 -57.07 -18.96
C ARG A 130 10.21 -57.13 -18.37
N LEU A 131 9.68 -56.00 -17.88
CA LEU A 131 8.36 -55.87 -17.23
C LEU A 131 7.35 -55.30 -18.21
N LEU A 132 7.77 -54.65 -19.29
CA LEU A 132 6.84 -54.12 -20.32
C LEU A 132 6.26 -55.24 -21.20
N ASN A 133 4.97 -55.21 -21.36
CA ASN A 133 4.29 -56.06 -22.32
C ASN A 133 4.39 -55.42 -23.72
N SER A 134 4.52 -56.19 -24.77
CA SER A 134 4.58 -55.69 -26.15
C SER A 134 3.33 -54.92 -26.60
N SER A 135 2.22 -55.10 -25.89
CA SER A 135 0.96 -54.37 -26.14
C SER A 135 0.92 -52.96 -25.49
N LEU A 136 1.89 -52.61 -24.65
CA LEU A 136 1.89 -51.34 -23.94
C LEU A 136 2.46 -50.16 -24.72
N GLY A 137 2.77 -50.36 -26.03
CA GLY A 137 3.31 -49.30 -26.87
C GLY A 137 4.80 -49.10 -26.75
N SER A 138 5.30 -48.07 -27.36
CA SER A 138 6.73 -47.72 -27.39
C SER A 138 7.12 -46.82 -26.21
N VAL A 139 8.34 -47.04 -25.70
CA VAL A 139 8.96 -46.12 -24.74
C VAL A 139 9.52 -44.93 -25.52
N TYR A 140 9.07 -43.73 -25.19
CA TYR A 140 9.52 -42.52 -25.89
C TYR A 140 10.75 -41.90 -25.26
N PHE A 141 10.77 -41.83 -23.93
CA PHE A 141 11.92 -41.35 -23.21
C PHE A 141 12.23 -42.28 -22.05
N HIS A 142 13.48 -42.66 -21.92
CA HIS A 142 13.99 -43.35 -20.75
C HIS A 142 15.44 -42.96 -20.54
N LEU A 143 15.75 -42.46 -19.35
CA LEU A 143 17.08 -41.98 -18.97
C LEU A 143 18.14 -43.10 -19.14
N GLY A 144 19.05 -42.90 -20.11
CA GLY A 144 20.14 -43.83 -20.41
C GLY A 144 19.86 -44.86 -21.53
N ASN A 145 18.62 -45.12 -21.88
CA ASN A 145 18.27 -46.12 -22.90
C ASN A 145 17.58 -45.57 -24.17
N ASN A 146 16.73 -44.58 -23.99
CA ASN A 146 16.06 -43.89 -25.11
C ASN A 146 16.18 -42.38 -24.91
N PRO A 147 17.12 -41.72 -25.62
CA PRO A 147 17.46 -40.34 -25.36
C PRO A 147 16.56 -39.33 -26.10
N ASN A 148 15.36 -39.68 -26.55
CA ASN A 148 14.44 -38.72 -27.15
C ASN A 148 14.02 -37.67 -26.12
N ILE A 149 14.82 -36.61 -26.03
CA ILE A 149 14.60 -35.50 -25.07
C ILE A 149 13.52 -34.52 -25.52
N HIS A 150 13.15 -34.59 -26.79
CA HIS A 150 12.10 -33.76 -27.35
C HIS A 150 11.25 -34.60 -28.29
N PHE A 151 9.94 -34.57 -28.10
CA PHE A 151 8.98 -35.31 -28.87
C PHE A 151 7.71 -34.44 -29.07
N ASP A 152 7.38 -34.26 -30.34
CA ASP A 152 6.10 -33.61 -30.71
C ASP A 152 5.53 -34.49 -31.80
N ASP A 153 4.42 -35.15 -31.48
CA ASP A 153 4.04 -36.31 -32.27
C ASP A 153 3.42 -35.95 -33.62
N THR A 154 4.19 -36.15 -34.64
CA THR A 154 3.69 -36.15 -36.04
C THR A 154 3.91 -37.50 -36.75
N THR A 155 4.57 -38.47 -36.12
CA THR A 155 5.06 -39.67 -36.79
C THR A 155 4.50 -40.97 -36.22
N THR A 156 4.15 -41.04 -34.94
CA THR A 156 3.76 -42.26 -34.25
C THR A 156 2.25 -42.31 -33.92
N ILE A 157 1.60 -41.16 -33.76
CA ILE A 157 0.15 -41.05 -33.62
C ILE A 157 -0.41 -40.63 -34.99
N PRO A 158 -1.48 -41.27 -35.48
CA PRO A 158 -2.17 -40.90 -36.72
C PRO A 158 -2.52 -39.41 -36.75
N ALA A 159 -2.58 -38.83 -37.95
CA ALA A 159 -2.94 -37.40 -38.09
C ALA A 159 -4.31 -37.08 -37.45
N ILE A 160 -5.20 -38.05 -37.38
CA ILE A 160 -6.54 -37.93 -36.75
C ILE A 160 -6.51 -38.05 -35.24
N GLY A 161 -5.36 -38.32 -34.58
CA GLY A 161 -5.27 -38.57 -33.13
C GLY A 161 -5.65 -39.98 -32.70
N LEU A 162 -5.64 -40.25 -31.41
CA LEU A 162 -6.01 -41.50 -30.74
C LEU A 162 -6.45 -41.17 -29.30
N ASP A 163 -7.17 -42.13 -28.69
CA ASP A 163 -7.46 -42.16 -27.24
C ASP A 163 -6.18 -42.55 -26.47
N ILE A 164 -5.50 -41.57 -25.87
CA ILE A 164 -4.14 -41.69 -25.37
C ILE A 164 -4.03 -41.34 -23.90
N VAL A 165 -3.33 -42.20 -23.20
CA VAL A 165 -2.94 -41.97 -21.80
C VAL A 165 -1.44 -41.73 -21.70
N GLY A 166 -1.07 -40.65 -21.03
CA GLY A 166 0.33 -40.30 -20.79
C GLY A 166 0.79 -40.63 -19.38
N ASN A 167 2.03 -41.03 -19.25
CA ASN A 167 2.70 -41.25 -17.97
C ASN A 167 4.04 -40.51 -17.96
N ILE A 168 4.31 -39.76 -16.90
CA ILE A 168 5.63 -39.19 -16.62
C ILE A 168 6.09 -39.66 -15.24
N SER A 169 7.28 -40.17 -15.15
CA SER A 169 7.82 -40.77 -13.94
C SER A 169 9.14 -40.13 -13.55
N SER A 170 9.40 -40.10 -12.24
CA SER A 170 10.66 -39.66 -11.65
C SER A 170 11.18 -40.72 -10.69
N GLY A 171 12.41 -41.13 -10.83
CA GLY A 171 13.11 -42.17 -10.04
C GLY A 171 14.32 -42.75 -10.81
N PRO A 172 14.99 -43.74 -10.24
CA PRO A 172 14.75 -44.39 -8.94
C PRO A 172 15.24 -43.58 -7.74
N TYR A 173 14.45 -43.61 -6.66
CA TYR A 173 14.82 -43.01 -5.37
C TYR A 173 15.06 -44.07 -4.34
N GLN A 174 15.85 -43.73 -3.31
CA GLN A 174 15.91 -44.42 -2.06
C GLN A 174 15.00 -43.73 -1.05
N LEU A 175 14.17 -44.51 -0.34
CA LEU A 175 13.25 -44.00 0.67
C LEU A 175 13.45 -44.81 1.97
N LEU A 176 14.24 -44.24 2.88
CA LEU A 176 14.56 -44.88 4.17
C LEU A 176 13.35 -44.84 5.13
N ALA A 177 13.38 -45.66 6.17
CA ALA A 177 12.36 -45.61 7.21
C ALA A 177 12.29 -44.22 7.86
N GLY A 178 11.13 -43.61 7.85
CA GLY A 178 10.87 -42.25 8.36
C GLY A 178 11.17 -41.11 7.38
N ASP A 179 11.79 -41.37 6.24
CA ASP A 179 12.10 -40.35 5.22
C ASP A 179 10.87 -39.90 4.44
N THR A 180 10.99 -38.73 3.79
CA THR A 180 9.99 -38.13 2.94
C THR A 180 10.61 -37.70 1.63
N LEU A 181 10.02 -38.11 0.51
CA LEU A 181 10.28 -37.54 -0.81
C LEU A 181 9.24 -36.43 -1.11
N VAL A 182 9.70 -35.32 -1.67
CA VAL A 182 8.82 -34.19 -1.98
C VAL A 182 8.85 -33.91 -3.48
N PHE A 183 7.69 -33.89 -4.11
CA PHE A 183 7.52 -33.57 -5.53
C PHE A 183 6.64 -32.33 -5.65
N TYR A 184 7.01 -31.47 -6.58
CA TYR A 184 6.22 -30.30 -6.99
C TYR A 184 5.85 -30.46 -8.46
N THR A 185 4.57 -30.37 -8.76
CA THR A 185 4.05 -30.51 -10.11
C THR A 185 3.03 -29.40 -10.40
N ALA A 186 2.77 -29.16 -11.68
CA ALA A 186 1.65 -28.33 -12.07
C ALA A 186 0.93 -28.92 -13.30
N ILE A 187 -0.36 -28.60 -13.39
CA ILE A 187 -1.14 -28.63 -14.60
C ILE A 187 -1.16 -27.22 -15.14
N VAL A 188 -0.85 -27.07 -16.43
CA VAL A 188 -0.87 -25.80 -17.13
C VAL A 188 -1.71 -25.89 -18.38
N ALA A 189 -2.43 -24.82 -18.72
CA ALA A 189 -3.28 -24.74 -19.90
C ALA A 189 -2.89 -23.54 -20.77
N GLY A 190 -3.21 -23.61 -22.05
CA GLY A 190 -3.00 -22.54 -23.01
C GLY A 190 -3.87 -22.68 -24.25
N GLU A 191 -4.19 -21.59 -24.93
CA GLU A 191 -5.01 -21.60 -26.16
C GLU A 191 -4.30 -22.25 -27.35
N ASN A 192 -2.97 -22.24 -27.33
CA ASN A 192 -2.09 -22.80 -28.35
C ASN A 192 -0.72 -23.12 -27.73
N LYS A 193 0.19 -23.73 -28.55
CA LYS A 193 1.51 -24.13 -28.07
C LYS A 193 2.34 -22.98 -27.49
N ALA A 194 2.30 -21.81 -28.09
CA ALA A 194 3.07 -20.65 -27.61
C ALA A 194 2.54 -20.17 -26.25
N ASP A 195 1.24 -20.09 -26.09
CA ASP A 195 0.56 -19.71 -24.85
C ASP A 195 0.76 -20.78 -23.76
N LEU A 196 0.69 -22.07 -24.12
CA LEU A 196 0.98 -23.17 -23.21
C LEU A 196 2.41 -23.09 -22.66
N TYR A 197 3.40 -22.78 -23.51
CA TYR A 197 4.79 -22.60 -23.06
C TYR A 197 5.01 -21.30 -22.28
N TYR A 198 4.24 -20.26 -22.55
CA TYR A 198 4.19 -19.07 -21.73
C TYR A 198 3.69 -19.43 -20.32
N SER A 199 2.54 -20.12 -20.21
CA SER A 199 2.00 -20.62 -18.94
C SER A 199 3.01 -21.52 -18.20
N LEU A 200 3.70 -22.42 -18.91
CA LEU A 200 4.75 -23.26 -18.32
C LEU A 200 5.88 -22.42 -17.68
N ASN A 201 6.33 -21.37 -18.36
CA ASN A 201 7.37 -20.48 -17.83
C ASN A 201 6.88 -19.73 -16.58
N GLN A 202 5.62 -19.30 -16.56
CA GLN A 202 5.02 -18.68 -15.38
C GLN A 202 4.91 -19.70 -14.22
N ALA A 203 4.58 -20.98 -14.50
CA ALA A 203 4.56 -22.01 -13.47
C ALA A 203 5.94 -22.21 -12.80
N TYR A 204 7.01 -22.22 -13.60
CA TYR A 204 8.37 -22.26 -13.05
C TYR A 204 8.72 -21.02 -12.25
N LYS A 205 8.30 -19.84 -12.68
CA LYS A 205 8.50 -18.59 -11.94
C LYS A 205 7.81 -18.64 -10.56
N VAL A 206 6.54 -19.05 -10.51
CA VAL A 206 5.81 -19.25 -9.24
C VAL A 206 6.50 -20.26 -8.32
N TYR A 207 6.98 -21.38 -8.87
CA TYR A 207 7.72 -22.39 -8.10
C TYR A 207 9.04 -21.84 -7.52
N GLN A 208 9.83 -21.08 -8.33
CA GLN A 208 11.08 -20.46 -7.90
C GLN A 208 10.88 -19.47 -6.74
N PHE A 209 9.71 -18.79 -6.72
CA PHE A 209 9.30 -17.91 -5.62
C PHE A 209 8.59 -18.66 -4.48
N ASN A 210 8.75 -20.00 -4.41
CA ASN A 210 8.19 -20.84 -3.35
C ASN A 210 6.66 -20.69 -3.21
N PHE A 211 5.97 -20.54 -4.33
CA PHE A 211 4.51 -20.33 -4.42
C PHE A 211 4.03 -19.01 -3.78
N GLU A 212 4.93 -18.07 -3.52
CA GLU A 212 4.57 -16.69 -3.20
C GLU A 212 4.48 -15.90 -4.49
N ILE A 213 3.28 -15.45 -4.83
CA ILE A 213 3.04 -14.52 -5.95
C ILE A 213 3.19 -13.08 -5.47
N SER A 214 3.15 -12.14 -6.42
CA SER A 214 3.11 -10.72 -6.12
C SER A 214 2.03 -10.41 -5.07
N LYS A 215 2.34 -9.49 -4.18
CA LYS A 215 1.45 -9.02 -3.11
C LYS A 215 1.27 -7.52 -3.24
N PRO A 216 0.09 -7.01 -2.88
CA PRO A 216 -0.10 -5.57 -2.86
C PRO A 216 0.89 -4.92 -1.88
N PRO A 217 1.15 -3.62 -2.02
CA PRO A 217 1.97 -2.86 -1.08
C PRO A 217 1.48 -2.99 0.36
N ALA A 218 2.36 -2.77 1.33
CA ALA A 218 2.03 -2.90 2.74
C ALA A 218 0.83 -2.02 3.10
N THR A 219 -0.14 -2.60 3.82
CA THR A 219 -1.35 -1.89 4.24
C THR A 219 -1.01 -0.70 5.14
N PRO A 220 -1.37 0.55 4.78
CA PRO A 220 -1.07 1.74 5.60
C PRO A 220 -1.78 1.72 6.95
N THR A 221 -1.24 2.44 7.94
CA THR A 221 -1.91 2.64 9.23
C THR A 221 -2.74 3.92 9.17
N LEU A 222 -4.03 3.82 9.52
CA LEU A 222 -4.96 4.95 9.49
C LEU A 222 -5.13 5.57 10.88
N PHE A 223 -5.12 6.91 10.92
CA PHE A 223 -5.46 7.72 12.09
C PHE A 223 -6.64 8.63 11.75
N THR A 224 -7.63 8.72 12.66
CA THR A 224 -8.83 9.53 12.44
C THR A 224 -9.08 10.48 13.60
N PHE A 225 -9.48 11.70 13.29
CA PHE A 225 -9.78 12.74 14.26
C PHE A 225 -11.14 13.35 13.97
N ALA A 226 -12.01 13.36 15.00
CA ALA A 226 -13.33 13.94 14.90
C ALA A 226 -13.25 15.47 15.00
N GLY A 227 -13.90 16.16 14.07
CA GLY A 227 -14.13 17.60 14.09
C GLY A 227 -15.61 17.95 14.05
N ASP A 228 -15.95 19.25 14.08
CA ASP A 228 -17.32 19.73 13.91
C ASP A 228 -17.69 19.71 12.43
N LYS A 229 -18.53 18.74 12.04
CA LYS A 229 -18.95 18.45 10.64
C LYS A 229 -17.79 18.10 9.71
N GLU A 230 -16.74 17.58 10.27
CA GLU A 230 -15.59 17.09 9.50
C GLU A 230 -14.89 15.95 10.22
N VAL A 231 -14.16 15.16 9.43
CA VAL A 231 -13.24 14.12 9.92
C VAL A 231 -11.91 14.31 9.23
N THR A 232 -10.85 14.48 10.00
CA THR A 232 -9.49 14.53 9.48
C THR A 232 -8.83 13.17 9.62
N LEU A 233 -8.23 12.70 8.53
CA LEU A 233 -7.60 11.40 8.40
C LEU A 233 -6.12 11.58 8.06
N TYR A 234 -5.27 10.76 8.65
CA TYR A 234 -3.84 10.68 8.36
C TYR A 234 -3.44 9.22 8.20
N TRP A 235 -2.45 8.94 7.37
CA TRP A 235 -1.89 7.60 7.21
C TRP A 235 -0.38 7.63 7.03
N ASP A 236 0.26 6.49 7.33
CA ASP A 236 1.69 6.34 7.16
C ASP A 236 2.07 6.00 5.71
N ASP A 237 3.35 6.15 5.41
CA ASP A 237 3.94 5.98 4.09
C ASP A 237 4.61 4.61 3.88
N LYS A 238 4.40 3.63 4.76
CA LYS A 238 5.13 2.35 4.70
C LYS A 238 4.90 1.55 3.43
N ALA A 239 3.77 1.77 2.75
CA ALA A 239 3.46 1.13 1.48
C ALA A 239 4.48 1.48 0.38
N GLU A 240 4.98 2.71 0.36
CA GLU A 240 5.90 3.22 -0.64
C GLU A 240 7.26 2.51 -0.64
N TYR A 241 7.63 1.92 0.50
CA TYR A 241 8.89 1.22 0.72
C TYR A 241 8.74 -0.30 0.72
N THR A 242 7.58 -0.79 0.30
CA THR A 242 7.36 -2.23 0.13
C THR A 242 7.90 -2.67 -1.21
N LYS A 243 8.90 -3.53 -1.17
CA LYS A 243 9.41 -4.17 -2.36
C LYS A 243 8.56 -5.38 -2.70
N ASP A 244 8.01 -5.44 -3.90
CA ASP A 244 7.37 -6.66 -4.36
C ASP A 244 8.41 -7.76 -4.54
N LYS A 245 8.15 -8.93 -3.96
CA LYS A 245 9.10 -10.05 -3.98
C LYS A 245 9.16 -10.74 -5.33
N PHE A 246 8.08 -10.72 -6.08
CA PHE A 246 7.95 -11.42 -7.34
C PHE A 246 8.58 -10.64 -8.50
N SER A 247 8.26 -9.33 -8.63
CA SER A 247 8.90 -8.45 -9.61
C SER A 247 10.29 -8.02 -9.17
N GLY A 248 10.54 -7.94 -7.87
CA GLY A 248 11.76 -7.40 -7.29
C GLY A 248 11.83 -5.88 -7.34
N GLU A 249 10.72 -5.18 -7.58
CA GLU A 249 10.63 -3.72 -7.74
C GLU A 249 9.87 -3.05 -6.61
N PHE A 250 10.02 -1.73 -6.49
CA PHE A 250 9.17 -0.85 -5.69
C PHE A 250 8.08 -0.30 -6.61
N ASP A 251 7.00 -1.04 -6.74
CA ASP A 251 5.93 -0.82 -7.71
C ASP A 251 4.70 -0.11 -7.13
N PHE A 252 4.77 0.32 -5.86
CA PHE A 252 3.73 1.14 -5.23
C PHE A 252 3.34 2.32 -6.12
N GLU A 253 2.02 2.52 -6.30
CA GLU A 253 1.48 3.58 -7.13
C GLU A 253 0.72 4.63 -6.32
N GLY A 254 -0.15 4.20 -5.38
CA GLY A 254 -0.98 5.16 -4.70
C GLY A 254 -1.78 4.64 -3.53
N TYR A 255 -2.59 5.54 -2.98
CA TYR A 255 -3.50 5.33 -1.86
C TYR A 255 -4.95 5.55 -2.27
N ARG A 256 -5.87 4.70 -1.78
CA ARG A 256 -7.31 4.87 -1.91
C ARG A 256 -7.97 4.94 -0.55
N LEU A 257 -8.77 5.97 -0.35
CA LEU A 257 -9.50 6.20 0.89
C LEU A 257 -10.98 5.89 0.71
N TYR A 258 -11.50 5.06 1.58
CA TYR A 258 -12.88 4.60 1.56
C TYR A 258 -13.63 5.02 2.80
N ARG A 259 -14.93 5.28 2.64
CA ARG A 259 -15.87 5.56 3.73
C ARG A 259 -17.04 4.58 3.68
N SER A 260 -17.50 4.17 4.87
CA SER A 260 -18.69 3.34 5.07
C SER A 260 -19.60 3.96 6.14
N LYS A 261 -20.91 3.71 6.01
CA LYS A 261 -21.93 4.05 7.02
C LYS A 261 -22.56 2.83 7.67
N ASP A 262 -22.23 1.63 7.17
CA ASP A 262 -22.80 0.35 7.54
C ASP A 262 -21.75 -0.61 8.15
N LYS A 263 -20.78 -0.04 8.87
CA LYS A 263 -19.71 -0.77 9.57
C LYS A 263 -18.79 -1.57 8.65
N GLY A 264 -18.55 -1.08 7.45
CA GLY A 264 -17.66 -1.71 6.49
C GLY A 264 -18.29 -2.81 5.64
N ILE A 265 -19.62 -2.94 5.64
CA ILE A 265 -20.34 -3.87 4.73
C ILE A 265 -20.25 -3.35 3.30
N THR A 266 -20.53 -2.04 3.12
CA THR A 266 -20.35 -1.37 1.83
C THR A 266 -19.36 -0.23 1.94
N TRP A 267 -18.59 0.01 0.88
CA TRP A 267 -17.54 1.01 0.83
C TRP A 267 -17.74 1.97 -0.32
N GLN A 268 -17.63 3.25 -0.04
CA GLN A 268 -17.58 4.32 -1.03
C GLN A 268 -16.13 4.82 -1.13
N LEU A 269 -15.54 4.81 -2.31
CA LEU A 269 -14.27 5.51 -2.59
C LEU A 269 -14.51 7.01 -2.47
N ILE A 270 -13.77 7.70 -1.61
CA ILE A 270 -13.91 9.16 -1.39
C ILE A 270 -12.68 9.95 -1.83
N ALA A 271 -11.51 9.30 -1.92
CA ALA A 271 -10.29 9.91 -2.45
C ALA A 271 -9.36 8.85 -3.04
N ASP A 272 -8.60 9.24 -4.05
CA ASP A 272 -7.57 8.45 -4.73
C ASP A 272 -6.37 9.37 -4.96
N PHE A 273 -5.18 8.96 -4.49
CA PHE A 273 -3.93 9.73 -4.52
C PHE A 273 -2.84 8.86 -5.11
N ASP A 274 -2.36 9.21 -6.28
CA ASP A 274 -1.37 8.46 -7.03
C ASP A 274 -0.12 9.29 -7.33
N LYS A 275 0.96 8.62 -7.68
CA LYS A 275 2.19 9.29 -8.10
C LYS A 275 1.94 10.10 -9.39
N ILE A 276 2.75 11.14 -9.59
CA ILE A 276 2.79 11.87 -10.86
C ILE A 276 3.87 11.22 -11.72
N ASN A 277 3.46 10.30 -12.62
CA ASN A 277 4.37 9.46 -13.41
C ASN A 277 3.77 8.98 -14.73
N ASP A 278 2.72 9.63 -15.22
CA ASP A 278 1.95 9.26 -16.43
C ASP A 278 1.20 7.91 -16.30
N ILE A 279 0.98 7.43 -15.07
CA ILE A 279 0.19 6.24 -14.76
C ILE A 279 -0.96 6.64 -13.83
N GLY A 280 -2.20 6.26 -14.16
CA GLY A 280 -3.36 6.57 -13.33
C GLY A 280 -3.92 7.97 -13.54
N LEU A 281 -4.13 8.71 -12.47
CA LEU A 281 -4.77 10.03 -12.47
C LEU A 281 -3.79 11.19 -12.25
N ASP A 282 -2.54 10.87 -11.89
CA ASP A 282 -1.44 11.83 -11.64
C ASP A 282 -1.81 12.97 -10.66
N ARG A 283 -2.54 12.62 -9.57
CA ARG A 283 -3.04 13.60 -8.58
C ARG A 283 -2.00 14.04 -7.57
N GLY A 284 -0.90 13.33 -7.47
CA GLY A 284 0.10 13.49 -6.44
C GLY A 284 -0.27 12.79 -5.12
N LEU A 285 0.73 12.22 -4.46
CA LEU A 285 0.56 11.54 -3.20
C LEU A 285 0.16 12.52 -2.10
N GLN A 286 -0.79 12.11 -1.26
CA GLN A 286 -1.19 12.81 -0.04
C GLN A 286 -1.12 11.85 1.15
N TYR A 287 -0.98 12.40 2.35
CA TYR A 287 -0.88 11.62 3.60
C TYR A 287 -1.92 12.03 4.62
N SER A 288 -2.81 12.93 4.21
CA SER A 288 -3.95 13.40 4.99
C SER A 288 -5.12 13.74 4.07
N PHE A 289 -6.32 13.68 4.63
CA PHE A 289 -7.54 14.08 3.96
C PHE A 289 -8.57 14.54 4.99
N THR A 290 -9.27 15.64 4.72
CA THR A 290 -10.39 16.10 5.54
C THR A 290 -11.70 15.86 4.84
N ASP A 291 -12.49 14.91 5.34
CA ASP A 291 -13.83 14.64 4.85
C ASP A 291 -14.82 15.64 5.48
N LYS A 292 -15.30 16.58 4.69
CA LYS A 292 -16.31 17.58 5.09
C LYS A 292 -17.74 17.19 4.70
N ASN A 293 -17.91 16.02 4.07
CA ASN A 293 -19.22 15.52 3.69
C ASN A 293 -19.75 14.52 4.74
N VAL A 294 -19.74 14.95 5.99
CA VAL A 294 -20.18 14.18 7.16
C VAL A 294 -21.14 15.00 8.02
N ILE A 295 -21.94 14.30 8.81
CA ILE A 295 -22.94 14.88 9.70
C ILE A 295 -22.55 14.52 11.14
N ASN A 296 -22.57 15.50 12.04
CA ASN A 296 -22.31 15.28 13.44
C ASN A 296 -23.28 14.25 14.03
N GLY A 297 -22.75 13.34 14.85
CA GLY A 297 -23.50 12.32 15.52
C GLY A 297 -23.76 11.04 14.73
N ILE A 298 -23.34 10.98 13.46
CA ILE A 298 -23.36 9.75 12.65
C ILE A 298 -21.99 9.09 12.72
N GLU A 299 -21.97 7.78 12.99
CA GLU A 299 -20.74 6.97 12.95
C GLU A 299 -20.35 6.70 11.50
N TYR A 300 -19.13 7.07 11.15
CA TYR A 300 -18.50 6.74 9.87
C TYR A 300 -17.32 5.83 10.08
N TRP A 301 -17.16 4.89 9.19
CA TRP A 301 -16.02 3.97 9.14
C TRP A 301 -15.16 4.33 7.95
N TYR A 302 -13.85 4.39 8.17
CA TYR A 302 -12.89 4.73 7.12
C TYR A 302 -11.85 3.62 6.98
N SER A 303 -11.48 3.33 5.75
CA SER A 303 -10.38 2.42 5.45
C SER A 303 -9.47 3.02 4.40
N ILE A 304 -8.16 2.97 4.64
CA ILE A 304 -7.12 3.32 3.69
C ILE A 304 -6.52 2.06 3.09
N THR A 305 -6.27 2.06 1.79
CA THR A 305 -5.56 1.01 1.07
C THR A 305 -4.39 1.59 0.30
N ALA A 306 -3.44 0.74 -0.05
CA ALA A 306 -2.36 1.06 -0.95
C ALA A 306 -2.42 0.12 -2.15
N TYR A 307 -2.05 0.61 -3.35
CA TYR A 307 -2.03 -0.19 -4.56
C TYR A 307 -0.75 0.02 -5.36
N ASP A 308 -0.39 -0.97 -6.14
CA ASP A 308 0.74 -0.94 -7.06
C ASP A 308 0.29 -0.54 -8.48
N ARG A 309 1.27 -0.25 -9.34
CA ARG A 309 1.00 0.14 -10.73
C ARG A 309 0.56 -1.03 -11.61
N GLY A 310 0.83 -2.30 -11.18
CA GLY A 310 0.74 -3.45 -12.06
C GLY A 310 1.76 -3.40 -13.21
N ASP A 311 1.68 -4.34 -14.13
CA ASP A 311 2.44 -4.39 -15.36
C ASP A 311 1.64 -5.11 -16.47
N GLU A 312 2.29 -5.45 -17.59
CA GLU A 312 1.61 -6.15 -18.69
C GLU A 312 1.15 -7.57 -18.32
N GLU A 313 1.82 -8.19 -17.33
CA GLU A 313 1.55 -9.56 -16.87
C GLU A 313 0.68 -9.59 -15.60
N LEU A 314 0.81 -8.56 -14.75
CA LEU A 314 0.17 -8.46 -13.43
C LEU A 314 -0.74 -7.22 -13.36
N GLU A 315 -2.01 -7.46 -13.09
CA GLU A 315 -2.94 -6.36 -12.77
C GLU A 315 -2.50 -5.66 -11.48
N SER A 316 -2.82 -4.36 -11.38
CA SER A 316 -2.62 -3.60 -10.15
C SER A 316 -3.29 -4.29 -8.96
N LEU A 317 -2.52 -4.57 -7.94
CA LEU A 317 -2.97 -5.19 -6.70
C LEU A 317 -3.19 -4.12 -5.64
N GLU A 318 -4.35 -4.20 -4.96
CA GLU A 318 -4.71 -3.29 -3.88
C GLU A 318 -4.74 -4.02 -2.54
N SER A 319 -4.12 -3.44 -1.51
CA SER A 319 -4.18 -4.00 -0.15
C SER A 319 -5.64 -4.06 0.35
N PRO A 320 -5.99 -5.07 1.17
CA PRO A 320 -7.38 -5.26 1.57
C PRO A 320 -7.88 -4.10 2.43
N LYS A 321 -9.16 -3.75 2.27
CA LYS A 321 -9.87 -2.89 3.21
C LYS A 321 -9.94 -3.58 4.57
N GLY A 322 -9.90 -2.81 5.64
CA GLY A 322 -10.07 -3.36 6.98
C GLY A 322 -11.44 -4.02 7.16
N THR A 323 -11.47 -5.24 7.67
CA THR A 323 -12.70 -6.03 7.88
C THR A 323 -13.01 -6.32 9.35
N ASN A 324 -12.08 -6.03 10.24
CA ASN A 324 -12.27 -6.18 11.68
C ASN A 324 -11.78 -4.94 12.42
N PRO A 325 -12.31 -4.63 13.63
CA PRO A 325 -11.96 -3.43 14.40
C PRO A 325 -10.48 -3.28 14.75
N ASP A 326 -9.71 -4.36 14.75
CA ASP A 326 -8.28 -4.35 15.06
C ASP A 326 -7.40 -4.12 13.82
N ALA A 327 -8.00 -3.98 12.64
CA ALA A 327 -7.25 -3.71 11.41
C ALA A 327 -6.62 -2.32 11.47
N ILE A 328 -5.31 -2.25 11.20
CA ILE A 328 -4.53 -1.01 11.32
C ILE A 328 -4.96 0.10 10.36
N ASN A 329 -5.62 -0.27 9.27
CA ASN A 329 -6.10 0.63 8.23
C ASN A 329 -7.61 0.92 8.32
N LEU A 330 -8.24 0.54 9.44
CA LEU A 330 -9.66 0.73 9.69
C LEU A 330 -9.86 1.51 10.98
N ASN A 331 -10.67 2.57 10.92
CA ASN A 331 -11.09 3.30 12.10
C ASN A 331 -12.56 3.74 11.97
N SER A 332 -13.28 3.75 13.09
CA SER A 332 -14.57 4.40 13.18
C SER A 332 -14.49 5.72 13.96
N VAL A 333 -15.28 6.69 13.55
CA VAL A 333 -15.29 8.01 14.15
C VAL A 333 -16.68 8.66 14.02
N ILE A 334 -17.08 9.37 15.07
CA ILE A 334 -18.32 10.16 15.07
C ILE A 334 -17.91 11.63 15.08
N PRO A 335 -18.13 12.38 13.98
CA PRO A 335 -17.93 13.83 13.98
C PRO A 335 -18.86 14.48 15.00
N VAL A 336 -18.32 15.39 15.79
CA VAL A 336 -19.07 16.05 16.87
C VAL A 336 -18.53 17.46 17.09
N SER A 337 -19.42 18.36 17.51
CA SER A 337 -19.00 19.67 18.03
C SER A 337 -18.44 19.53 19.45
N SER A 338 -17.52 20.41 19.81
CA SER A 338 -17.09 20.57 21.19
C SER A 338 -18.26 20.94 22.11
N ALA A 339 -18.12 20.61 23.39
CA ALA A 339 -19.10 21.00 24.41
C ALA A 339 -19.29 22.52 24.43
N LEU A 340 -20.50 22.95 24.71
CA LEU A 340 -20.87 24.36 24.77
C LEU A 340 -20.02 25.13 25.79
N GLY A 341 -19.48 26.27 25.41
CA GLY A 341 -18.56 27.08 26.21
C GLY A 341 -17.16 26.54 26.33
N ARG A 342 -16.84 25.41 25.69
CA ARG A 342 -15.49 24.87 25.62
C ARG A 342 -14.72 25.42 24.43
N THR A 343 -13.54 25.95 24.69
CA THR A 343 -12.55 26.25 23.66
C THR A 343 -11.62 25.05 23.56
N PRO A 344 -11.47 24.44 22.38
CA PRO A 344 -10.54 23.31 22.17
C PRO A 344 -9.09 23.67 22.46
N VAL A 345 -8.26 22.65 22.61
CA VAL A 345 -6.79 22.81 22.62
C VAL A 345 -6.36 23.54 21.36
N SER A 346 -5.40 24.42 21.50
CA SER A 346 -4.81 25.13 20.35
C SER A 346 -3.29 25.19 20.46
N SER A 347 -2.62 25.17 19.32
CA SER A 347 -1.20 25.49 19.22
C SER A 347 -1.01 27.01 19.17
N GLY A 348 0.04 27.48 19.81
CA GLY A 348 0.52 28.85 19.63
C GLY A 348 1.47 28.94 18.46
N GLU A 349 2.06 30.13 18.28
CA GLU A 349 3.06 30.36 17.23
C GLU A 349 4.23 29.37 17.35
N VAL A 350 4.65 28.83 16.21
CA VAL A 350 5.86 28.03 16.08
C VAL A 350 7.02 28.94 15.78
N THR A 351 8.07 28.89 16.59
CA THR A 351 9.28 29.67 16.40
C THR A 351 10.48 28.77 16.17
N LYS A 352 11.34 29.15 15.23
CA LYS A 352 12.61 28.46 14.99
C LYS A 352 13.63 28.90 16.03
N LEU A 353 14.38 27.93 16.57
CA LEU A 353 15.42 28.14 17.58
C LEU A 353 16.79 27.80 17.02
N GLY A 354 17.84 28.40 17.60
CA GLY A 354 19.23 28.04 17.33
C GLY A 354 19.76 28.54 15.97
N ASN A 355 20.85 27.92 15.52
CA ASN A 355 21.62 28.35 14.34
C ASN A 355 21.38 27.42 13.11
N GLY A 356 20.39 26.57 13.15
CA GLY A 356 20.03 25.71 12.01
C GLY A 356 19.68 26.56 10.78
N LYS A 357 20.09 26.13 9.59
CA LYS A 357 19.96 26.88 8.35
C LYS A 357 18.70 26.61 7.57
N SER A 358 17.93 25.57 7.96
CA SER A 358 16.68 25.24 7.28
C SER A 358 15.72 26.42 7.23
N ASN A 359 15.03 26.58 6.11
CA ASN A 359 13.93 27.56 5.96
C ASN A 359 12.55 26.83 5.89
N TYR A 360 12.52 25.56 6.25
CA TYR A 360 11.27 24.79 6.35
C TYR A 360 10.41 25.28 7.51
N ILE A 361 9.10 25.19 7.31
CA ILE A 361 8.09 25.65 8.25
C ILE A 361 7.49 24.43 8.96
N LEU A 362 7.58 24.40 10.29
CA LEU A 362 6.94 23.40 11.10
C LEU A 362 5.49 23.85 11.43
N SER A 363 4.50 23.10 10.99
CA SER A 363 3.12 23.22 11.45
C SER A 363 2.84 22.23 12.56
N VAL A 364 1.99 22.63 13.52
CA VAL A 364 1.64 21.83 14.69
C VAL A 364 0.14 21.94 14.90
N GLU A 365 -0.56 20.79 14.84
CA GLU A 365 -1.99 20.72 14.99
C GLU A 365 -2.37 19.73 16.09
N PRO A 366 -3.05 20.19 17.17
CA PRO A 366 -3.49 19.32 18.26
C PRO A 366 -4.89 18.75 17.96
N PHE A 367 -5.05 17.41 18.02
CA PHE A 367 -6.31 16.71 17.76
C PHE A 367 -6.89 15.97 18.95
N ASP A 368 -6.07 15.55 19.90
CA ASP A 368 -6.57 14.91 21.14
C ASP A 368 -6.77 15.98 22.23
N TYR A 369 -8.00 16.40 22.36
CA TYR A 369 -8.34 17.54 23.22
C TYR A 369 -8.33 17.23 24.72
N ASP A 370 -8.36 15.96 25.12
CA ASP A 370 -8.55 15.58 26.52
C ASP A 370 -7.23 15.32 27.26
N SER A 371 -6.19 14.89 26.55
CA SER A 371 -4.89 14.56 27.14
C SER A 371 -3.87 15.70 27.10
N LEU A 372 -4.11 16.75 26.33
CA LEU A 372 -3.15 17.82 26.10
C LEU A 372 -3.25 18.93 27.18
N ALA A 373 -2.13 19.18 27.84
CA ALA A 373 -2.01 20.21 28.87
C ALA A 373 -1.26 21.45 28.36
N ASN A 374 -1.44 22.60 29.01
CA ASN A 374 -0.62 23.79 28.79
C ASN A 374 0.85 23.45 28.86
N GLY A 375 1.62 23.96 27.93
CA GLY A 375 3.06 23.75 27.94
C GLY A 375 3.77 24.39 26.77
N SER A 376 5.07 24.52 26.93
CA SER A 376 6.00 24.90 25.88
C SER A 376 6.81 23.67 25.50
N TYR A 377 6.94 23.40 24.23
CA TYR A 377 7.59 22.22 23.69
C TYR A 377 8.73 22.62 22.77
N GLU A 378 9.86 21.93 22.88
CA GLU A 378 10.99 22.07 21.99
C GLU A 378 11.01 20.85 21.04
N VAL A 379 11.05 21.11 19.73
CA VAL A 379 11.11 20.11 18.68
C VAL A 379 12.54 19.99 18.18
N PHE A 380 13.04 18.78 18.09
CA PHE A 380 14.34 18.44 17.58
C PHE A 380 14.32 17.16 16.75
N PHE A 381 15.35 16.94 15.97
CA PHE A 381 15.48 15.81 15.05
C PHE A 381 16.66 14.94 15.45
N ASN A 382 16.50 13.64 15.26
CA ASN A 382 17.57 12.66 15.44
C ASN A 382 17.35 11.44 14.52
N TYR A 383 18.27 10.47 14.56
CA TYR A 383 18.10 9.20 13.87
C TYR A 383 17.79 8.10 14.87
N THR A 384 16.83 7.25 14.52
CA THR A 384 16.48 6.04 15.27
C THR A 384 16.69 4.81 14.41
N THR A 385 17.13 3.71 15.02
CA THR A 385 17.31 2.43 14.35
C THR A 385 16.09 1.54 14.62
N LEU A 386 15.53 0.96 13.57
CA LEU A 386 14.44 0.00 13.65
C LEU A 386 14.82 -1.30 12.95
N THR A 387 14.27 -2.40 13.40
CA THR A 387 14.37 -3.72 12.78
C THR A 387 12.97 -4.16 12.36
N ASP A 388 12.79 -4.56 11.11
CA ASP A 388 11.49 -5.01 10.60
C ASP A 388 10.97 -6.27 11.29
N LYS A 389 11.89 -7.06 11.84
CA LYS A 389 11.55 -8.26 12.63
C LYS A 389 12.13 -8.15 14.03
N GLY A 390 11.29 -8.08 15.04
CA GLY A 390 11.70 -8.02 16.45
C GLY A 390 12.56 -9.22 16.93
N LYS A 391 12.89 -10.17 16.06
CA LYS A 391 13.72 -11.34 16.31
C LYS A 391 15.17 -11.19 15.85
N LEU A 392 15.49 -10.20 15.00
CA LEU A 392 16.86 -10.02 14.53
C LEU A 392 17.77 -9.57 15.66
N LYS A 393 18.88 -10.28 15.84
CA LYS A 393 19.90 -9.97 16.86
C LYS A 393 20.96 -9.02 16.34
N THR A 394 21.09 -8.88 15.02
CA THR A 394 21.98 -7.89 14.39
C THR A 394 21.51 -6.48 14.73
N LYS A 395 22.44 -5.62 15.10
CA LYS A 395 22.21 -4.24 15.52
C LYS A 395 22.98 -3.27 14.64
N ILE A 396 22.41 -2.07 14.45
CA ILE A 396 23.11 -0.91 13.90
C ILE A 396 23.40 0.06 15.05
N LEU A 397 24.64 0.52 15.15
CA LEU A 397 25.00 1.70 15.94
C LEU A 397 25.29 2.83 14.95
N ALA A 398 24.42 3.83 14.91
CA ALA A 398 24.61 5.03 14.13
C ALA A 398 25.20 6.14 15.00
N THR A 399 26.25 6.80 14.51
CA THR A 399 26.89 7.93 15.19
C THR A 399 26.91 9.11 14.24
N VAL A 400 26.31 10.22 14.65
CA VAL A 400 26.41 11.48 13.88
C VAL A 400 27.80 12.06 14.07
N VAL A 401 28.53 12.20 12.96
CA VAL A 401 29.90 12.73 12.93
C VAL A 401 29.98 14.14 12.35
N ASP A 402 29.01 14.50 11.52
CA ASP A 402 28.86 15.85 10.95
C ASP A 402 27.35 16.18 10.84
N SER A 403 26.83 16.85 11.85
CA SER A 403 25.42 17.20 11.94
C SER A 403 24.92 18.13 10.82
N ALA A 404 25.81 18.92 10.23
CA ALA A 404 25.44 19.84 9.16
C ALA A 404 25.23 19.14 7.80
N LYS A 405 25.74 17.92 7.66
CA LYS A 405 25.57 17.09 6.46
C LYS A 405 24.46 16.09 6.56
N THR A 406 23.84 15.94 7.73
CA THR A 406 22.72 14.98 7.87
C THR A 406 21.54 15.42 7.03
N LEU A 407 20.85 14.46 6.41
CA LEU A 407 19.68 14.68 5.58
C LEU A 407 18.43 14.07 6.24
N PRO A 408 17.26 14.65 6.06
CA PRO A 408 15.98 14.12 6.61
C PRO A 408 15.48 12.91 5.82
N ARG A 409 16.29 11.87 5.77
CA ARG A 409 16.05 10.67 4.94
C ARG A 409 16.06 9.41 5.78
N ARG A 410 15.47 8.37 5.21
CA ARG A 410 15.57 6.99 5.71
C ARG A 410 16.70 6.29 4.98
N TYR A 411 17.44 5.47 5.69
CA TYR A 411 18.45 4.61 5.10
C TYR A 411 18.19 3.17 5.53
N ALA A 412 18.53 2.22 4.67
CA ALA A 412 18.37 0.80 4.96
C ALA A 412 19.66 0.03 4.66
N LEU A 413 19.89 -1.03 5.45
CA LEU A 413 20.79 -2.11 5.13
C LEU A 413 19.94 -3.26 4.63
N ALA A 414 19.98 -3.52 3.32
CA ALA A 414 19.22 -4.58 2.67
C ALA A 414 20.08 -5.85 2.56
N PHE A 415 19.71 -6.90 3.26
CA PHE A 415 20.52 -8.12 3.35
C PHE A 415 20.30 -9.01 2.12
N LYS A 416 21.39 -9.34 1.42
CA LYS A 416 21.48 -10.35 0.37
C LYS A 416 21.76 -11.75 0.93
N THR A 417 22.48 -11.79 2.03
CA THR A 417 22.83 -13.00 2.81
C THR A 417 22.94 -12.61 4.29
N PRO A 418 23.06 -13.56 5.22
CA PRO A 418 23.24 -13.22 6.63
C PRO A 418 24.43 -12.30 6.96
N ARG A 419 25.34 -12.05 6.01
CA ARG A 419 26.57 -11.27 6.21
C ARG A 419 26.85 -10.23 5.14
N ILE A 420 26.08 -10.22 4.05
CA ILE A 420 26.26 -9.31 2.94
C ILE A 420 25.00 -8.45 2.80
N PHE A 421 25.17 -7.15 2.72
CA PHE A 421 24.08 -6.20 2.57
C PHE A 421 24.47 -4.99 1.71
N ASP A 422 23.48 -4.39 1.09
CA ASP A 422 23.62 -3.09 0.45
C ASP A 422 23.18 -1.98 1.39
N ILE A 423 23.79 -0.80 1.25
CA ILE A 423 23.35 0.42 1.92
C ILE A 423 22.54 1.22 0.91
N ILE A 424 21.29 1.47 1.24
CA ILE A 424 20.32 2.10 0.37
C ILE A 424 19.85 3.41 1.03
N ASP A 425 19.74 4.49 0.26
CA ASP A 425 18.88 5.61 0.60
C ASP A 425 17.43 5.15 0.39
N TYR A 426 16.76 4.80 1.47
CA TYR A 426 15.44 4.19 1.42
C TYR A 426 14.33 5.22 1.12
N THR A 427 14.67 6.51 1.08
CA THR A 427 13.75 7.57 0.68
C THR A 427 13.70 7.74 -0.85
N THR A 428 14.85 7.59 -1.52
CA THR A 428 14.97 7.75 -2.98
C THR A 428 15.05 6.42 -3.73
N GLY A 429 15.33 5.32 -3.03
CA GLY A 429 15.60 4.01 -3.64
C GLY A 429 17.05 3.83 -4.13
N ASP A 430 17.90 4.85 -4.03
CA ASP A 430 19.26 4.80 -4.54
C ASP A 430 20.14 3.84 -3.74
N VAL A 431 20.89 2.99 -4.43
CA VAL A 431 21.91 2.15 -3.80
C VAL A 431 23.16 2.98 -3.58
N LEU A 432 23.44 3.34 -2.34
CA LEU A 432 24.61 4.14 -1.96
C LEU A 432 25.91 3.32 -1.96
N LYS A 433 25.82 2.04 -1.62
CA LYS A 433 26.95 1.13 -1.63
C LYS A 433 26.50 -0.33 -1.63
N GLU A 434 27.04 -1.10 -2.56
CA GLU A 434 26.76 -2.53 -2.72
C GLU A 434 27.70 -3.44 -1.94
N ASP A 435 27.26 -4.69 -1.70
CA ASP A 435 28.04 -5.83 -1.22
C ASP A 435 28.90 -5.56 0.02
N ASN A 436 28.38 -4.83 0.98
CA ASN A 436 29.06 -4.60 2.24
C ASN A 436 29.03 -5.87 3.08
N THR A 437 30.16 -6.19 3.72
CA THR A 437 30.28 -7.36 4.58
C THR A 437 30.59 -6.98 6.02
N TYR A 438 30.06 -7.72 6.98
CA TYR A 438 30.45 -7.57 8.38
C TYR A 438 30.77 -8.94 9.03
N GLN A 439 31.58 -8.91 10.09
CA GLN A 439 31.88 -10.08 10.89
C GLN A 439 31.18 -9.98 12.25
N PRO A 440 30.61 -11.10 12.77
CA PRO A 440 29.99 -11.07 14.08
C PRO A 440 31.03 -10.77 15.16
N ARG A 441 30.84 -9.67 15.89
CA ARG A 441 31.61 -9.34 17.09
C ARG A 441 30.66 -8.78 18.14
N VAL A 442 30.95 -9.10 19.39
CA VAL A 442 30.08 -8.69 20.49
C VAL A 442 30.05 -7.16 20.65
N PHE A 443 31.14 -6.45 20.32
CA PHE A 443 31.23 -4.99 20.38
C PHE A 443 32.57 -4.46 19.82
N PRO A 444 32.63 -3.31 19.22
CA PRO A 444 31.81 -2.83 18.11
C PRO A 444 32.27 -3.43 16.79
N GLY A 445 31.31 -3.79 15.94
CA GLY A 445 31.56 -4.32 14.60
C GLY A 445 32.32 -3.37 13.67
N ILE A 446 32.38 -3.71 12.40
CA ILE A 446 33.08 -2.94 11.36
C ILE A 446 32.44 -1.57 11.20
N LEU A 447 33.28 -0.52 11.11
CA LEU A 447 32.88 0.85 10.81
C LEU A 447 32.60 0.97 9.30
N TYR A 448 31.35 1.18 8.93
CA TYR A 448 30.97 1.50 7.57
C TYR A 448 30.84 3.01 7.45
N SER A 449 31.87 3.64 6.97
CA SER A 449 32.14 5.02 6.65
C SER A 449 33.10 5.73 7.59
N LYS A 450 34.30 5.78 7.14
CA LYS A 450 35.32 6.67 7.69
C LYS A 450 35.76 7.63 6.58
N ASN A 451 35.68 8.94 6.79
CA ASN A 451 36.18 9.98 5.87
C ASN A 451 35.58 9.98 4.46
N GLY A 452 34.30 10.25 4.35
CA GLY A 452 33.53 10.22 3.13
C GLY A 452 32.35 9.29 3.28
N SER A 453 31.51 9.61 4.27
CA SER A 453 30.42 8.74 4.70
C SER A 453 29.48 8.39 3.55
N VAL A 454 29.25 7.11 3.37
CA VAL A 454 28.23 6.58 2.46
C VAL A 454 26.87 7.18 2.79
N ILE A 455 26.57 7.33 4.09
CA ILE A 455 25.40 8.08 4.58
C ILE A 455 25.88 9.48 5.01
N PRO A 456 25.36 10.55 4.43
CA PRO A 456 25.82 11.90 4.73
C PRO A 456 25.80 12.24 6.21
N GLY A 457 26.94 12.61 6.78
CA GLY A 457 27.09 13.02 8.17
C GLY A 457 26.96 11.92 9.23
N ILE A 458 26.80 10.66 8.85
CA ILE A 458 26.54 9.55 9.77
C ILE A 458 27.54 8.42 9.54
N GLU A 459 28.14 7.93 10.61
CA GLU A 459 28.88 6.66 10.64
C GLU A 459 27.99 5.54 11.19
N ILE A 460 28.01 4.40 10.54
CA ILE A 460 27.28 3.22 10.98
C ILE A 460 28.23 2.06 11.33
N ARG A 461 27.89 1.31 12.36
CA ARG A 461 28.53 0.05 12.75
C ARG A 461 27.47 -1.05 12.82
N VAL A 462 27.77 -2.18 12.23
CA VAL A 462 26.89 -3.36 12.25
C VAL A 462 27.53 -4.44 13.10
N TYR A 463 26.79 -5.03 14.03
CA TYR A 463 27.30 -6.05 14.93
C TYR A 463 26.20 -6.97 15.45
N ASP A 464 26.59 -8.20 15.84
CA ASP A 464 25.71 -9.13 16.51
C ASP A 464 26.05 -9.15 18.01
N PRO A 465 25.13 -8.74 18.90
CA PRO A 465 25.36 -8.77 20.35
C PRO A 465 25.64 -10.18 20.89
N ASN A 466 25.17 -11.22 20.21
CA ASN A 466 25.48 -12.61 20.49
C ASN A 466 25.96 -13.32 19.22
N PRO A 467 27.29 -13.43 19.01
CA PRO A 467 27.85 -14.06 17.81
C PRO A 467 27.54 -15.56 17.69
N ASN A 468 27.12 -16.21 18.79
CA ASN A 468 26.72 -17.62 18.83
C ASN A 468 25.19 -17.80 18.73
N ALA A 469 24.47 -16.77 18.29
CA ALA A 469 23.04 -16.84 18.10
C ALA A 469 22.67 -17.90 17.04
N PRO A 470 21.51 -18.56 17.19
CA PRO A 470 21.03 -19.51 16.19
C PRO A 470 20.93 -18.86 14.80
N PRO A 471 21.14 -19.64 13.72
CA PRO A 471 21.11 -19.11 12.34
C PRO A 471 19.80 -18.36 11.99
N ASP A 472 18.69 -18.79 12.54
CA ASP A 472 17.35 -18.20 12.35
C ASP A 472 17.15 -16.82 13.03
N SER A 473 18.12 -16.37 13.82
CA SER A 473 18.15 -15.04 14.43
C SER A 473 19.05 -14.04 13.68
N LEU A 474 19.73 -14.49 12.63
CA LEU A 474 20.53 -13.64 11.74
C LEU A 474 19.64 -13.11 10.60
N PRO A 475 20.03 -11.99 9.96
CA PRO A 475 19.33 -11.50 8.79
C PRO A 475 19.28 -12.55 7.67
N ALA A 476 18.15 -12.67 7.02
CA ALA A 476 17.97 -13.48 5.82
C ALA A 476 17.97 -12.59 4.57
N THR A 477 18.01 -13.19 3.40
CA THR A 477 17.83 -12.45 2.14
C THR A 477 16.51 -11.70 2.16
N GLY A 478 16.56 -10.40 1.87
CA GLY A 478 15.40 -9.50 1.87
C GLY A 478 15.08 -8.86 3.24
N ASP A 479 15.79 -9.19 4.33
CA ASP A 479 15.60 -8.49 5.60
C ASP A 479 16.22 -7.07 5.54
N LEU A 480 15.58 -6.13 6.21
CA LEU A 480 15.99 -4.73 6.30
C LEU A 480 16.32 -4.34 7.74
N LEU A 481 17.41 -3.63 7.93
CA LEU A 481 17.68 -2.86 9.14
C LEU A 481 17.64 -1.38 8.76
N THR A 482 16.72 -0.61 9.31
CA THR A 482 16.50 0.78 8.92
C THR A 482 17.08 1.77 9.92
N LEU A 483 17.58 2.89 9.39
CA LEU A 483 17.97 4.09 10.12
C LEU A 483 17.02 5.21 9.70
N ASN A 484 16.15 5.62 10.60
CA ASN A 484 15.07 6.55 10.28
C ASN A 484 15.35 7.93 10.91
N TYR A 485 15.09 8.98 10.12
CA TYR A 485 15.01 10.33 10.64
C TYR A 485 13.75 10.48 11.50
N SER A 486 13.89 10.99 12.70
CA SER A 486 12.81 11.07 13.68
C SER A 486 12.61 12.48 14.19
N ILE A 487 11.35 12.87 14.34
CA ILE A 487 10.93 14.10 15.01
C ILE A 487 10.59 13.79 16.46
N ASN A 488 11.02 14.66 17.37
CA ASN A 488 10.75 14.57 18.79
C ASN A 488 10.31 15.94 19.33
N ALA A 489 9.31 15.96 20.17
CA ALA A 489 8.91 17.16 20.90
C ALA A 489 8.95 16.88 22.41
N VAL A 490 9.75 17.66 23.13
CA VAL A 490 9.94 17.53 24.57
C VAL A 490 9.36 18.74 25.29
N LYS A 491 8.52 18.48 26.29
CA LYS A 491 7.98 19.55 27.14
C LYS A 491 9.06 20.15 28.01
N ASN A 492 9.17 21.48 28.04
CA ASN A 492 10.15 22.19 28.83
C ASN A 492 10.15 21.71 30.29
N ASN A 493 11.34 21.33 30.78
CA ASN A 493 11.60 20.86 32.15
C ASN A 493 10.95 19.51 32.56
N LEU A 494 10.44 18.73 31.62
CA LEU A 494 9.95 17.38 31.87
C LEU A 494 10.50 16.45 30.78
N ASP A 495 10.90 15.24 31.14
CA ASP A 495 11.35 14.20 30.21
C ASP A 495 10.18 13.60 29.37
N THR A 496 9.10 14.34 29.20
CA THR A 496 7.92 13.90 28.46
C THR A 496 8.13 14.16 26.96
N VAL A 497 8.28 13.08 26.21
CA VAL A 497 8.42 13.12 24.75
C VAL A 497 7.04 12.91 24.13
N LEU A 498 6.57 13.88 23.33
CA LEU A 498 5.30 13.78 22.58
C LEU A 498 5.42 12.89 21.34
N SER A 499 6.61 12.79 20.75
CA SER A 499 6.80 11.97 19.56
C SER A 499 8.22 11.39 19.50
N ASN A 500 8.30 10.13 19.11
CA ASN A 500 9.54 9.44 18.75
C ASN A 500 9.26 8.53 17.54
N ARG A 501 8.75 9.11 16.46
CA ARG A 501 8.39 8.36 15.25
C ARG A 501 9.30 8.73 14.09
N PRO A 502 9.55 7.80 13.16
CA PRO A 502 10.17 8.12 11.88
C PRO A 502 9.39 9.25 11.21
N PHE A 503 10.10 10.20 10.64
CA PHE A 503 9.53 11.39 10.05
C PHE A 503 10.16 11.68 8.69
N LEU A 504 9.34 12.03 7.73
CA LEU A 504 9.77 12.53 6.42
C LEU A 504 9.18 13.91 6.18
N ILE A 505 9.93 14.74 5.47
CA ILE A 505 9.51 16.08 5.09
C ILE A 505 8.27 16.00 4.19
N GLY A 506 7.34 16.94 4.36
CA GLY A 506 6.09 17.00 3.61
C GLY A 506 5.08 15.94 4.01
N LYS A 507 5.36 15.13 5.05
CA LYS A 507 4.44 14.10 5.54
C LYS A 507 4.04 14.41 6.96
N ALA A 508 2.74 14.57 7.18
CA ALA A 508 2.20 14.80 8.51
C ALA A 508 2.36 13.54 9.38
N GLN A 509 2.82 13.71 10.61
CA GLN A 509 3.00 12.63 11.57
C GLN A 509 2.16 12.89 12.83
N SER A 510 1.21 12.00 13.11
CA SER A 510 0.48 12.01 14.37
C SER A 510 1.36 11.47 15.50
N THR A 511 1.38 12.17 16.62
CA THR A 511 1.98 11.66 17.86
C THR A 511 1.00 10.74 18.57
N LEU A 512 1.49 9.90 19.51
CA LEU A 512 0.62 9.12 20.39
C LEU A 512 -0.24 9.99 21.31
N ASP A 513 0.14 11.27 21.48
CA ASP A 513 -0.47 12.23 22.39
C ASP A 513 -1.45 13.19 21.69
N GLY A 514 -1.85 12.89 20.45
CA GLY A 514 -2.85 13.66 19.73
C GLY A 514 -2.37 14.97 19.12
N VAL A 515 -1.08 15.13 18.90
CA VAL A 515 -0.50 16.26 18.18
C VAL A 515 0.01 15.80 16.83
N VAL A 516 -0.38 16.46 15.75
CA VAL A 516 0.19 16.24 14.43
C VAL A 516 1.23 17.32 14.14
N MET A 517 2.40 16.89 13.68
CA MET A 517 3.49 17.75 13.27
C MET A 517 3.82 17.49 11.80
N GLU A 518 4.00 18.57 11.05
CA GLU A 518 4.37 18.52 9.65
C GLU A 518 5.42 19.58 9.37
N LEU A 519 6.48 19.20 8.62
CA LEU A 519 7.56 20.10 8.26
C LEU A 519 7.56 20.30 6.76
N ASN A 520 7.10 21.46 6.32
CA ASN A 520 6.86 21.77 4.93
C ASN A 520 8.00 22.62 4.34
N PRO A 521 8.41 22.34 3.08
CA PRO A 521 9.30 23.23 2.37
C PRO A 521 8.62 24.59 2.17
N PRO A 522 9.40 25.69 2.10
CA PRO A 522 8.86 26.95 1.66
C PRO A 522 8.43 26.85 0.18
N GLU A 523 7.47 27.64 -0.22
CA GLU A 523 7.20 27.81 -1.65
C GLU A 523 8.45 28.32 -2.36
N ILE A 524 8.79 27.72 -3.50
CA ILE A 524 9.97 28.13 -4.28
C ILE A 524 9.74 29.50 -4.91
N ILE A 525 8.56 29.70 -5.49
CA ILE A 525 8.16 31.00 -6.05
C ILE A 525 7.42 31.77 -4.97
N GLN A 526 8.12 32.76 -4.37
CA GLN A 526 7.61 33.51 -3.22
C GLN A 526 6.64 34.63 -3.62
N ASN A 527 6.95 35.31 -4.70
CA ASN A 527 6.18 36.46 -5.15
C ASN A 527 6.29 36.63 -6.66
N VAL A 528 5.17 36.86 -7.30
CA VAL A 528 5.09 37.27 -8.68
C VAL A 528 4.34 38.60 -8.74
N SER A 529 4.96 39.63 -9.24
CA SER A 529 4.33 40.94 -9.37
C SER A 529 4.65 41.58 -10.70
N ARG A 530 3.66 42.28 -11.23
CA ARG A 530 3.85 43.15 -12.37
C ARG A 530 4.33 44.51 -11.89
N VAL A 531 5.57 44.89 -12.24
CA VAL A 531 6.20 46.10 -11.79
C VAL A 531 6.22 47.21 -12.85
N GLY A 532 5.81 46.92 -14.09
CA GLY A 532 5.71 47.89 -15.18
C GLY A 532 4.82 47.48 -16.30
N GLY A 533 4.28 48.47 -17.06
CA GLY A 533 3.41 48.27 -18.20
C GLY A 533 1.94 48.05 -17.82
N THR A 534 1.04 48.29 -18.79
CA THR A 534 -0.42 48.18 -18.62
C THR A 534 -1.08 47.34 -19.72
N ASP A 535 -0.30 46.79 -20.65
CA ASP A 535 -0.84 45.99 -21.75
C ASP A 535 -1.51 44.70 -21.24
N ASN A 536 -2.42 44.11 -22.01
CA ASN A 536 -3.01 42.81 -21.72
C ASN A 536 -1.98 41.71 -21.93
N PHE A 537 -1.17 41.45 -20.89
CA PHE A 537 -0.04 40.53 -20.89
C PHE A 537 0.10 39.88 -19.52
N ASN A 538 0.20 38.58 -19.49
CA ASN A 538 0.46 37.81 -18.28
C ASN A 538 1.61 36.81 -18.50
N ILE A 539 2.24 36.38 -17.41
CA ILE A 539 3.20 35.28 -17.39
C ILE A 539 2.82 34.38 -16.23
N ASN A 540 2.51 33.11 -16.53
CA ASN A 540 2.27 32.09 -15.55
C ASN A 540 3.57 31.35 -15.25
N PHE A 541 4.01 31.36 -13.99
CA PHE A 541 5.26 30.76 -13.56
C PHE A 541 5.03 29.46 -12.78
N GLN A 542 5.87 28.48 -13.07
CA GLN A 542 5.92 27.21 -12.34
C GLN A 542 7.36 26.74 -12.17
N VAL A 543 7.61 25.87 -11.19
CA VAL A 543 8.91 25.21 -11.02
C VAL A 543 9.03 24.12 -12.07
N ASP A 544 10.13 24.15 -12.84
CA ASP A 544 10.46 23.18 -13.89
C ASP A 544 11.52 22.18 -13.39
N ASP A 545 12.53 22.67 -12.66
CA ASP A 545 13.60 21.83 -12.10
C ASP A 545 14.09 22.45 -10.78
N GLU A 546 13.63 21.90 -9.66
CA GLU A 546 13.97 22.41 -8.32
C GLU A 546 15.50 22.44 -8.06
N THR A 547 16.25 21.52 -8.68
CA THR A 547 17.70 21.41 -8.49
C THR A 547 18.48 22.57 -9.10
N LYS A 548 17.89 23.29 -10.02
CA LYS A 548 18.46 24.43 -10.73
C LYS A 548 18.01 25.78 -10.19
N VAL A 549 17.06 25.79 -9.24
CA VAL A 549 16.59 27.05 -8.65
C VAL A 549 17.69 27.71 -7.85
N VAL A 550 17.77 29.02 -7.96
CA VAL A 550 18.66 29.86 -7.16
C VAL A 550 17.86 30.95 -6.45
N ASN A 551 18.32 31.39 -5.28
CA ASN A 551 17.71 32.51 -4.56
C ASN A 551 17.88 33.81 -5.33
N GLY A 552 16.81 34.59 -5.43
CA GLY A 552 16.94 35.92 -6.00
C GLY A 552 15.62 36.52 -6.52
N ILE A 553 15.72 37.75 -6.94
CA ILE A 553 14.67 38.48 -7.62
C ILE A 553 15.04 38.57 -9.10
N PHE A 554 14.16 38.05 -9.94
CA PHE A 554 14.31 38.04 -11.39
C PHE A 554 13.36 39.05 -11.99
N ILE A 555 13.91 39.88 -12.88
CA ILE A 555 13.16 40.90 -13.62
C ILE A 555 13.02 40.41 -15.06
N ILE A 556 11.79 40.20 -15.49
CA ILE A 556 11.42 39.77 -16.84
C ILE A 556 10.80 40.96 -17.54
N SER A 557 11.43 41.46 -18.59
CA SER A 557 11.01 42.63 -19.32
C SER A 557 10.80 42.38 -20.79
N VAL A 558 9.74 42.90 -21.36
CA VAL A 558 9.52 42.96 -22.83
C VAL A 558 10.53 43.96 -23.41
N LYS A 559 11.43 43.50 -24.28
CA LYS A 559 12.47 44.27 -24.95
C LYS A 559 11.99 44.77 -26.31
N GLU A 560 11.35 43.88 -27.08
CA GLU A 560 10.91 44.16 -28.41
C GLU A 560 9.57 43.45 -28.67
N LYS A 561 8.79 43.95 -29.62
CA LYS A 561 7.60 43.30 -30.16
C LYS A 561 7.59 43.37 -31.67
N GLY A 562 6.93 42.43 -32.33
CA GLY A 562 6.81 42.41 -33.76
C GLY A 562 5.70 41.49 -34.25
N LYS A 563 5.66 41.25 -35.55
CA LYS A 563 4.78 40.24 -36.15
C LYS A 563 5.62 39.32 -37.05
N THR A 564 5.28 38.07 -37.06
CA THR A 564 5.88 37.05 -37.94
C THR A 564 5.41 37.29 -39.41
N THR A 565 6.01 36.55 -40.33
CA THR A 565 5.58 36.59 -41.74
C THR A 565 4.15 36.05 -41.91
N SER A 566 3.65 35.25 -41.01
CA SER A 566 2.25 34.76 -40.90
C SER A 566 1.29 35.82 -40.29
N GLY A 567 1.82 36.94 -39.74
CA GLY A 567 1.02 37.97 -39.13
C GLY A 567 0.78 37.82 -37.64
N GLU A 568 1.30 36.74 -37.01
CA GLU A 568 1.19 36.49 -35.57
C GLU A 568 2.17 37.36 -34.79
N GLY A 569 1.68 37.88 -33.64
CA GLY A 569 2.51 38.72 -32.76
C GLY A 569 3.57 37.92 -32.02
N PHE A 570 4.75 38.49 -31.89
CA PHE A 570 5.82 37.95 -31.02
C PHE A 570 6.38 39.04 -30.10
N ILE A 571 7.01 38.60 -29.01
CA ILE A 571 7.76 39.48 -28.11
C ILE A 571 9.18 38.92 -27.91
N SER A 572 10.14 39.80 -27.66
CA SER A 572 11.46 39.41 -27.16
C SER A 572 11.51 39.77 -25.66
N LEU A 573 11.79 38.75 -24.84
CA LEU A 573 11.96 38.91 -23.39
C LEU A 573 13.42 39.04 -23.04
N LEU A 574 13.72 39.80 -21.99
CA LEU A 574 14.99 39.88 -21.34
C LEU A 574 14.82 39.56 -19.85
N ILE A 575 15.58 38.60 -19.36
CA ILE A 575 15.54 38.13 -17.98
C ILE A 575 16.84 38.53 -17.28
N LYS A 576 16.74 39.23 -16.16
CA LYS A 576 17.88 39.68 -15.36
C LYS A 576 17.71 39.24 -13.92
N GLN A 577 18.84 38.92 -13.29
CA GLN A 577 18.99 38.87 -11.85
C GLN A 577 19.89 40.03 -11.43
N ASP A 578 19.38 40.93 -10.59
CA ASP A 578 20.02 42.21 -10.30
C ASP A 578 20.34 43.01 -11.59
N THR A 579 21.63 43.20 -11.90
CA THR A 579 22.09 43.83 -13.13
C THR A 579 22.56 42.90 -14.21
N THR A 580 22.60 41.59 -13.91
CA THR A 580 23.16 40.56 -14.79
C THR A 580 22.08 39.98 -15.67
N GLU A 581 22.29 39.98 -16.97
CA GLU A 581 21.43 39.26 -17.93
C GLU A 581 21.71 37.75 -17.86
N ILE A 582 20.64 36.95 -17.68
CA ILE A 582 20.76 35.52 -17.54
C ILE A 582 20.10 34.77 -18.69
N ALA A 583 19.09 35.34 -19.34
CA ALA A 583 18.46 34.77 -20.52
C ALA A 583 17.75 35.86 -21.37
N ALA A 584 17.61 35.57 -22.66
CA ALA A 584 16.77 36.33 -23.58
C ALA A 584 16.09 35.32 -24.52
N ASP A 585 14.82 35.55 -24.82
CA ASP A 585 14.05 34.65 -25.68
C ASP A 585 13.05 35.42 -26.56
N THR A 586 12.63 34.81 -27.66
CA THR A 586 11.64 35.40 -28.57
C THR A 586 10.47 34.45 -28.68
N LEU A 587 9.29 34.91 -28.22
CA LEU A 587 8.14 34.07 -27.91
C LEU A 587 6.85 34.58 -28.58
N GLN A 588 6.00 33.66 -28.99
CA GLN A 588 4.64 33.90 -29.38
C GLN A 588 3.67 33.68 -28.21
N ASN A 589 2.39 33.97 -28.39
CA ASN A 589 1.41 33.69 -27.37
C ASN A 589 1.37 32.18 -27.02
N LEU A 590 1.32 31.87 -25.74
CA LEU A 590 1.37 30.52 -25.13
C LEU A 590 2.72 29.79 -25.25
N ASP A 591 3.75 30.43 -25.79
CA ASP A 591 5.09 29.86 -25.72
C ASP A 591 5.64 29.92 -24.27
N SER A 592 6.57 29.02 -23.99
CA SER A 592 7.26 28.94 -22.70
C SER A 592 8.74 29.24 -22.81
N PHE A 593 9.30 29.74 -21.73
CA PHE A 593 10.73 29.94 -21.53
C PHE A 593 11.17 29.40 -20.17
N VAL A 594 12.44 29.07 -20.05
CA VAL A 594 12.98 28.52 -18.80
C VAL A 594 14.22 29.30 -18.39
N PHE A 595 14.32 29.62 -17.09
CA PHE A 595 15.51 30.21 -16.49
C PHE A 595 15.69 29.68 -15.06
N ASN A 596 16.89 29.31 -14.70
CA ASN A 596 17.24 28.83 -13.36
C ASN A 596 16.18 27.89 -12.74
N GLY A 597 15.73 26.90 -13.49
CA GLY A 597 14.73 25.92 -13.01
C GLY A 597 13.30 26.45 -12.90
N ILE A 598 13.00 27.65 -13.36
CA ILE A 598 11.65 28.23 -13.40
C ILE A 598 11.19 28.29 -14.86
N ARG A 599 9.99 27.81 -15.13
CA ARG A 599 9.29 27.93 -16.43
C ARG A 599 8.27 29.07 -16.37
N GLY A 600 8.30 29.92 -17.35
CA GLY A 600 7.25 30.93 -17.58
C GLY A 600 6.49 30.63 -18.87
N VAL A 601 5.18 30.76 -18.87
CA VAL A 601 4.33 30.71 -20.05
C VAL A 601 3.73 32.08 -20.29
N VAL A 602 3.95 32.64 -21.49
CA VAL A 602 3.49 33.98 -21.84
C VAL A 602 2.08 33.96 -22.39
N GLU A 603 1.22 34.88 -21.96
CA GLU A 603 -0.16 35.02 -22.43
C GLU A 603 -0.41 36.45 -22.87
N PHE A 604 -0.75 36.64 -24.15
CA PHE A 604 -1.11 37.93 -24.72
C PHE A 604 -1.98 37.76 -25.99
N PRO A 605 -2.76 38.77 -26.42
CA PRO A 605 -3.48 38.73 -27.68
C PRO A 605 -2.51 38.64 -28.87
N SER A 606 -2.64 37.65 -29.72
CA SER A 606 -1.73 37.39 -30.86
C SER A 606 -1.75 38.50 -31.89
N ASP A 607 -2.85 39.29 -31.99
CA ASP A 607 -2.97 40.44 -32.86
C ASP A 607 -2.36 41.73 -32.28
N ASN A 608 -2.19 41.79 -30.95
CA ASN A 608 -1.67 42.95 -30.23
C ASN A 608 -0.64 42.55 -29.14
N PRO A 609 0.60 42.17 -29.53
CA PRO A 609 1.64 41.80 -28.57
C PRO A 609 2.02 42.99 -27.66
N PRO A 610 2.40 42.70 -26.40
CA PRO A 610 2.73 43.73 -25.41
C PRO A 610 3.96 44.54 -25.80
N SER A 611 3.92 45.82 -25.45
CA SER A 611 4.96 46.81 -25.80
C SER A 611 6.15 46.68 -24.83
N PRO A 612 7.36 47.16 -25.24
CA PRO A 612 8.45 47.39 -24.29
C PRO A 612 8.01 48.26 -23.10
N GLY A 613 8.50 47.91 -21.89
CA GLY A 613 8.10 48.50 -20.63
C GLY A 613 7.10 47.71 -19.83
N ASN A 614 6.59 46.57 -20.36
CA ASN A 614 5.95 45.54 -19.54
C ASN A 614 6.98 44.73 -18.80
N ILE A 615 6.90 44.73 -17.46
CA ILE A 615 7.92 44.14 -16.58
C ILE A 615 7.24 43.34 -15.49
N PHE A 616 7.72 42.13 -15.30
CA PHE A 616 7.38 41.26 -14.17
C PHE A 616 8.59 41.05 -13.25
N SER A 617 8.30 40.93 -11.97
CA SER A 617 9.28 40.54 -10.94
C SER A 617 8.86 39.19 -10.39
N VAL A 618 9.81 38.24 -10.32
CA VAL A 618 9.63 36.93 -9.71
C VAL A 618 10.69 36.77 -8.64
N GLU A 619 10.24 36.49 -7.43
CA GLU A 619 11.13 36.21 -6.29
C GLU A 619 11.16 34.69 -6.04
N THR A 620 12.34 34.12 -5.96
CA THR A 620 12.53 32.69 -5.72
C THR A 620 13.35 32.42 -4.46
N LEU A 621 13.01 31.34 -3.77
CA LEU A 621 13.67 30.86 -2.55
C LEU A 621 14.01 29.39 -2.70
N VAL A 622 15.28 29.05 -2.51
CA VAL A 622 15.75 27.65 -2.50
C VAL A 622 15.41 27.01 -1.16
N PRO A 623 14.67 25.90 -1.14
CA PRO A 623 14.45 25.14 0.08
C PRO A 623 15.76 24.60 0.66
N VAL A 624 16.06 24.96 1.90
CA VAL A 624 17.21 24.44 2.64
C VAL A 624 16.72 23.35 3.57
N GLN A 625 17.03 22.09 3.24
CA GLN A 625 16.58 20.94 4.00
C GLN A 625 17.00 21.01 5.47
N PRO A 626 16.16 20.60 6.41
CA PRO A 626 16.50 20.55 7.82
C PRO A 626 17.51 19.43 8.11
N ASN A 627 18.29 19.66 9.14
CA ASN A 627 19.21 18.68 9.70
C ASN A 627 19.03 18.61 11.22
N ILE A 628 19.81 17.78 11.90
CA ILE A 628 19.68 17.60 13.35
C ILE A 628 20.09 18.83 14.19
N GLN A 629 20.60 19.91 13.59
CA GLN A 629 20.89 21.18 14.27
C GLN A 629 19.66 22.09 14.35
N ASP A 630 18.68 21.86 13.49
CA ASP A 630 17.45 22.64 13.49
C ASP A 630 16.61 22.32 14.72
N ARG A 631 16.05 23.36 15.32
CA ARG A 631 15.20 23.31 16.50
C ARG A 631 14.00 24.21 16.30
N TYR A 632 12.87 23.78 16.82
CA TYR A 632 11.66 24.60 16.82
C TYR A 632 11.05 24.59 18.22
N LYS A 633 10.25 25.61 18.50
CA LYS A 633 9.52 25.75 19.75
C LYS A 633 8.07 26.09 19.44
N PHE A 634 7.14 25.43 20.11
CA PHE A 634 5.73 25.79 20.07
C PHE A 634 5.12 25.74 21.48
N THR A 635 3.95 26.31 21.62
CA THR A 635 3.18 26.23 22.86
C THR A 635 1.84 25.57 22.59
N LEU A 636 1.35 24.80 23.56
CA LEU A 636 -0.02 24.32 23.59
C LEU A 636 -0.78 25.06 24.69
N LYS A 637 -2.01 25.45 24.38
CA LYS A 637 -3.00 25.94 25.33
C LYS A 637 -4.02 24.83 25.53
N ALA A 638 -4.14 24.35 26.76
CA ALA A 638 -5.16 23.34 27.10
C ALA A 638 -6.56 23.86 26.83
N SER A 639 -7.49 22.95 26.62
CA SER A 639 -8.89 23.30 26.51
C SER A 639 -9.36 24.08 27.75
N GLN A 640 -10.24 25.04 27.57
CA GLN A 640 -10.80 25.88 28.62
C GLN A 640 -12.31 25.90 28.51
N THR A 641 -13.00 25.92 29.66
CA THR A 641 -14.44 26.05 29.73
C THR A 641 -14.80 27.43 30.28
N ASP A 642 -15.65 28.16 29.55
CA ASP A 642 -16.15 29.47 29.92
C ASP A 642 -17.62 29.35 30.37
N ASN A 643 -17.85 29.42 31.67
CA ASN A 643 -19.17 29.29 32.29
C ASN A 643 -20.13 30.41 31.82
N LYS A 644 -19.60 31.61 31.53
CA LYS A 644 -20.44 32.69 31.02
C LYS A 644 -20.97 32.35 29.63
N GLN A 645 -20.12 31.83 28.74
CA GLN A 645 -20.54 31.37 27.42
C GLN A 645 -21.57 30.23 27.53
N ILE A 646 -21.44 29.34 28.51
CA ILE A 646 -22.43 28.28 28.75
C ILE A 646 -23.78 28.92 29.04
N VAL A 647 -23.86 29.79 30.04
CA VAL A 647 -25.12 30.44 30.46
C VAL A 647 -25.75 31.23 29.30
N ASP A 648 -24.97 32.03 28.60
CA ASP A 648 -25.43 32.89 27.50
C ASP A 648 -25.94 32.08 26.28
N ASN A 649 -25.54 30.82 26.14
CA ASN A 649 -25.83 30.00 24.95
C ASN A 649 -26.62 28.71 25.25
N LEU A 650 -27.12 28.48 26.46
CA LEU A 650 -27.96 27.30 26.76
C LEU A 650 -29.18 27.19 25.84
N ASN A 651 -29.66 28.29 25.33
CA ASN A 651 -30.76 28.34 24.36
C ASN A 651 -30.40 27.78 22.97
N LYS A 652 -29.15 27.40 22.72
CA LYS A 652 -28.72 26.70 21.52
C LYS A 652 -28.85 25.18 21.60
N ILE A 653 -29.13 24.64 22.78
CA ILE A 653 -29.34 23.21 22.97
C ILE A 653 -30.56 22.78 22.14
N ARG A 654 -30.45 21.69 21.41
CA ARG A 654 -31.51 21.13 20.57
C ARG A 654 -31.57 19.62 20.69
N VAL A 655 -32.75 19.09 20.39
CA VAL A 655 -32.98 17.68 20.14
C VAL A 655 -33.04 17.46 18.63
N VAL A 656 -32.32 16.47 18.14
CA VAL A 656 -32.29 16.13 16.71
C VAL A 656 -32.51 14.62 16.51
N PRO A 657 -33.43 14.25 15.59
CA PRO A 657 -34.39 15.10 14.90
C PRO A 657 -35.51 15.56 15.84
N ASN A 658 -36.12 16.70 15.55
CA ASN A 658 -37.33 17.18 16.24
C ASN A 658 -38.30 17.77 15.19
N PRO A 659 -39.47 17.14 14.92
CA PRO A 659 -39.94 15.90 15.54
C PRO A 659 -39.14 14.66 15.11
N TYR A 660 -39.06 13.63 15.98
CA TYR A 660 -38.66 12.29 15.59
C TYR A 660 -39.86 11.62 14.91
N VAL A 661 -39.67 11.17 13.66
CA VAL A 661 -40.76 10.57 12.85
C VAL A 661 -40.31 9.18 12.39
N VAL A 662 -40.83 8.14 12.99
CA VAL A 662 -40.67 6.70 12.67
C VAL A 662 -39.23 6.23 12.65
N SER A 663 -38.31 6.95 12.05
CA SER A 663 -36.88 6.65 11.94
C SER A 663 -36.05 7.93 11.85
N SER A 664 -34.75 7.83 12.06
CA SER A 664 -33.82 8.95 12.05
C SER A 664 -32.57 8.59 11.24
N LEU A 665 -31.94 9.58 10.58
CA LEU A 665 -30.63 9.46 9.95
C LEU A 665 -29.51 9.09 10.94
N PHE A 666 -29.74 9.28 12.24
CA PHE A 666 -28.78 8.96 13.31
C PHE A 666 -28.90 7.50 13.77
N GLU A 667 -29.85 6.75 13.23
CA GLU A 667 -29.98 5.33 13.52
C GLU A 667 -28.97 4.54 12.70
N PRO A 668 -28.26 3.60 13.33
CA PRO A 668 -27.30 2.76 12.59
C PRO A 668 -28.02 1.98 11.49
N GLU A 669 -27.49 2.04 10.28
CA GLU A 669 -27.92 1.15 9.19
C GLU A 669 -27.42 -0.26 9.51
N PHE A 670 -28.34 -1.19 9.73
CA PHE A 670 -28.01 -2.60 9.90
C PHE A 670 -28.47 -3.36 8.65
N GLY A 671 -27.57 -4.20 8.11
CA GLY A 671 -27.94 -5.16 7.09
C GLY A 671 -29.05 -6.12 7.60
N GLU A 672 -29.56 -6.95 6.73
CA GLU A 672 -30.78 -7.79 6.84
C GLU A 672 -30.96 -8.65 8.11
N LEU A 673 -29.98 -8.69 9.02
CA LEU A 673 -29.96 -9.57 10.20
C LEU A 673 -30.66 -8.99 11.45
N ARG A 674 -31.02 -7.71 11.49
CA ARG A 674 -31.78 -7.14 12.62
C ARG A 674 -33.21 -6.78 12.24
N ARG A 675 -34.17 -7.31 13.00
CA ARG A 675 -35.60 -7.11 12.80
C ARG A 675 -36.14 -5.80 13.38
N GLU A 676 -35.38 -5.10 14.24
CA GLU A 676 -35.83 -3.84 14.87
C GLU A 676 -34.72 -2.77 14.78
N PRO A 677 -35.02 -1.57 14.25
CA PRO A 677 -34.09 -0.46 14.25
C PRO A 677 -33.80 0.01 15.69
N LEU A 678 -32.54 0.41 15.95
CA LEU A 678 -32.17 1.10 17.18
C LEU A 678 -32.66 2.53 17.08
N ARG A 679 -33.84 2.81 17.63
CA ARG A 679 -34.42 4.15 17.65
C ARG A 679 -33.65 5.07 18.56
N GLN A 680 -33.25 6.23 18.07
CA GLN A 680 -32.48 7.19 18.84
C GLN A 680 -32.67 8.64 18.39
N ILE A 681 -32.52 9.54 19.35
CA ILE A 681 -32.39 10.98 19.15
C ILE A 681 -31.11 11.46 19.82
N GLN A 682 -30.67 12.66 19.47
CA GLN A 682 -29.50 13.28 20.06
C GLN A 682 -29.85 14.63 20.68
N PHE A 683 -29.31 14.89 21.85
CA PHE A 683 -29.21 16.22 22.42
C PHE A 683 -27.91 16.83 21.94
N VAL A 684 -27.93 17.97 21.30
CA VAL A 684 -26.75 18.63 20.73
C VAL A 684 -26.52 20.01 21.36
N ASN A 685 -25.28 20.51 21.25
CA ASN A 685 -24.82 21.74 21.89
C ASN A 685 -24.92 21.69 23.42
N LEU A 686 -24.63 20.54 24.04
CA LEU A 686 -24.58 20.37 25.46
C LEU A 686 -23.31 20.98 26.07
N PRO A 687 -23.35 21.56 27.28
CA PRO A 687 -22.14 21.86 28.02
C PRO A 687 -21.46 20.59 28.51
N GLN A 688 -20.17 20.67 28.85
CA GLN A 688 -19.35 19.52 29.20
C GLN A 688 -19.95 18.70 30.35
N GLU A 689 -20.54 19.36 31.35
CA GLU A 689 -21.17 18.73 32.48
C GLU A 689 -22.60 19.26 32.69
N CYS A 690 -23.58 18.37 32.53
CA CYS A 690 -25.00 18.71 32.77
C CYS A 690 -25.82 17.44 33.02
N THR A 691 -27.03 17.66 33.55
CA THR A 691 -28.05 16.62 33.72
C THR A 691 -29.25 16.96 32.86
N ILE A 692 -29.71 16.00 32.06
CA ILE A 692 -30.89 16.16 31.20
C ILE A 692 -32.04 15.39 31.85
N TYR A 693 -33.10 16.11 32.20
CA TYR A 693 -34.35 15.53 32.70
C TYR A 693 -35.38 15.57 31.58
N ILE A 694 -36.04 14.45 31.32
CA ILE A 694 -37.08 14.33 30.30
C ILE A 694 -38.40 14.02 30.96
N PHE A 695 -39.41 14.84 30.69
CA PHE A 695 -40.75 14.75 31.29
C PHE A 695 -41.82 14.51 30.22
N SER A 696 -42.90 13.84 30.59
CA SER A 696 -44.16 13.85 29.84
C SER A 696 -44.82 15.24 29.96
N VAL A 697 -45.79 15.53 29.09
CA VAL A 697 -46.63 16.77 29.23
C VAL A 697 -47.42 16.81 30.55
N GLY A 698 -47.59 15.66 31.21
CA GLY A 698 -48.17 15.55 32.54
C GLY A 698 -47.20 15.81 33.67
N ALA A 699 -45.98 16.22 33.41
CA ALA A 699 -44.87 16.42 34.34
C ALA A 699 -44.33 15.15 35.00
N ASP A 700 -44.60 13.96 34.47
CA ASP A 700 -43.99 12.72 34.96
C ASP A 700 -42.57 12.60 34.43
N LEU A 701 -41.62 12.29 35.30
CA LEU A 701 -40.23 12.06 34.91
C LEU A 701 -40.12 10.73 34.11
N VAL A 702 -39.65 10.84 32.88
CA VAL A 702 -39.50 9.73 31.95
C VAL A 702 -38.09 9.17 31.98
N LYS A 703 -37.08 10.06 31.95
CA LYS A 703 -35.66 9.69 31.87
C LYS A 703 -34.80 10.76 32.50
N THR A 704 -33.70 10.33 33.18
CA THR A 704 -32.60 11.17 33.56
C THR A 704 -31.33 10.71 32.83
N ILE A 705 -30.61 11.65 32.23
CA ILE A 705 -29.35 11.37 31.52
C ILE A 705 -28.28 12.28 32.13
N TYR A 706 -27.19 11.68 32.59
CA TYR A 706 -26.02 12.40 33.09
C TYR A 706 -25.00 12.54 31.98
N HIS A 707 -24.72 13.76 31.58
CA HIS A 707 -23.73 14.08 30.55
C HIS A 707 -22.47 14.64 31.23
N ASN A 708 -21.33 13.99 30.97
CA ASN A 708 -20.00 14.46 31.34
C ASN A 708 -19.04 14.10 30.24
N SER A 709 -18.98 14.96 29.24
CA SER A 709 -18.17 14.72 28.03
C SER A 709 -17.68 16.04 27.43
N THR A 710 -16.47 16.03 26.92
CA THR A 710 -15.92 17.14 26.12
C THR A 710 -16.63 17.35 24.78
N ARG A 711 -17.48 16.39 24.40
CA ARG A 711 -18.36 16.43 23.22
C ARG A 711 -19.70 17.07 23.60
N GLY A 712 -20.19 17.98 22.77
CA GLY A 712 -21.47 18.64 23.00
C GLY A 712 -22.70 17.83 22.57
N THR A 713 -22.62 16.49 22.57
CA THR A 713 -23.71 15.64 22.09
C THR A 713 -23.91 14.44 22.98
N GLU A 714 -25.19 14.13 23.28
CA GLU A 714 -25.61 12.93 24.04
C GLU A 714 -26.73 12.22 23.29
N THR A 715 -26.66 10.88 23.22
CA THR A 715 -27.62 10.05 22.49
C THR A 715 -28.57 9.37 23.46
N TRP A 716 -29.85 9.35 23.12
CA TRP A 716 -30.90 8.65 23.87
C TRP A 716 -31.71 7.70 22.98
N ASP A 717 -31.86 6.47 23.46
CA ASP A 717 -32.54 5.35 22.78
C ASP A 717 -34.07 5.38 22.83
N LEU A 718 -34.68 6.47 23.23
CA LEU A 718 -36.12 6.67 23.43
C LEU A 718 -36.78 5.67 24.42
N ARG A 719 -36.00 5.24 25.43
CA ARG A 719 -36.50 4.38 26.49
C ARG A 719 -36.57 5.11 27.83
N ALA A 720 -37.69 4.91 28.55
CA ALA A 720 -37.85 5.40 29.89
C ALA A 720 -36.92 4.69 30.89
N GLU A 721 -36.83 5.15 32.14
CA GLU A 721 -35.98 4.54 33.19
C GLU A 721 -36.22 3.03 33.35
N GLY A 722 -37.45 2.57 33.18
CA GLY A 722 -37.80 1.15 33.23
C GLY A 722 -37.48 0.34 31.98
N GLY A 723 -36.72 0.88 30.98
CA GLY A 723 -36.35 0.22 29.76
C GLY A 723 -37.45 0.06 28.72
N ARG A 724 -38.66 0.55 28.96
CA ARG A 724 -39.77 0.54 28.02
C ARG A 724 -39.66 1.70 27.02
N GLU A 725 -40.00 1.46 25.77
CA GLU A 725 -40.11 2.54 24.79
C GLU A 725 -41.16 3.58 25.20
N ILE A 726 -40.86 4.85 24.93
CA ILE A 726 -41.80 5.93 25.19
C ILE A 726 -42.92 5.94 24.15
N ALA A 727 -44.08 6.42 24.52
CA ALA A 727 -45.22 6.58 23.61
C ALA A 727 -45.03 7.75 22.64
N PRO A 728 -45.70 7.76 21.47
CA PRO A 728 -45.80 8.95 20.66
C PRO A 728 -46.39 10.12 21.46
N GLY A 729 -45.83 11.32 21.31
CA GLY A 729 -46.28 12.49 22.07
C GLY A 729 -45.27 13.62 22.10
N VAL A 730 -45.61 14.66 22.82
CA VAL A 730 -44.71 15.78 23.11
C VAL A 730 -44.07 15.55 24.48
N TYR A 731 -42.78 15.81 24.54
CA TYR A 731 -41.98 15.69 25.75
C TYR A 731 -41.29 17.02 26.05
N ILE A 732 -41.00 17.26 27.32
CA ILE A 732 -40.26 18.43 27.77
C ILE A 732 -38.91 17.94 28.28
N TYR A 733 -37.84 18.58 27.87
CA TYR A 733 -36.53 18.34 28.45
C TYR A 733 -36.01 19.56 29.22
N VAL A 734 -35.35 19.30 30.33
CA VAL A 734 -34.66 20.32 31.13
C VAL A 734 -33.21 19.94 31.22
N VAL A 735 -32.32 20.79 30.69
CA VAL A 735 -30.87 20.63 30.86
C VAL A 735 -30.44 21.51 32.00
N LYS A 736 -29.88 20.90 33.04
CA LYS A 736 -29.43 21.56 34.26
C LYS A 736 -27.92 21.51 34.40
N THR A 737 -27.29 22.66 34.54
CA THR A 737 -25.88 22.83 34.91
C THR A 737 -25.77 23.20 36.40
N ALA A 738 -24.54 23.43 36.89
CA ALA A 738 -24.33 23.92 38.25
C ALA A 738 -25.00 25.28 38.54
N ASP A 739 -25.01 26.18 37.54
CA ASP A 739 -25.35 27.59 37.71
C ASP A 739 -26.64 28.00 36.96
N SER A 740 -27.20 27.13 36.12
CA SER A 740 -28.27 27.51 35.20
C SER A 740 -29.08 26.31 34.72
N GLU A 741 -30.27 26.59 34.18
CA GLU A 741 -31.10 25.58 33.56
C GLU A 741 -31.76 26.11 32.30
N TYR A 742 -32.02 25.20 31.34
CA TYR A 742 -32.71 25.47 30.07
C TYR A 742 -33.76 24.43 29.81
N MET A 743 -34.95 24.86 29.42
CA MET A 743 -36.08 23.98 29.13
C MET A 743 -36.61 24.23 27.73
N GLU A 744 -36.89 23.15 27.00
CA GLU A 744 -37.48 23.16 25.66
C GLU A 744 -38.30 21.87 25.48
N ARG A 745 -38.97 21.73 24.33
CA ARG A 745 -39.82 20.59 24.01
C ARG A 745 -39.38 19.91 22.71
N PHE A 746 -39.70 18.62 22.62
CA PHE A 746 -39.58 17.86 21.38
C PHE A 746 -40.77 16.94 21.20
N ALA A 747 -40.98 16.44 19.98
CA ALA A 747 -42.07 15.55 19.63
C ALA A 747 -41.56 14.22 19.08
N VAL A 748 -42.23 13.13 19.45
CA VAL A 748 -42.03 11.78 18.94
C VAL A 748 -43.31 11.34 18.26
N ILE A 749 -43.19 11.02 16.96
CA ILE A 749 -44.25 10.52 16.10
C ILE A 749 -43.82 9.13 15.63
N LYS A 750 -44.55 8.08 16.03
CA LYS A 750 -44.22 6.70 15.67
C LYS A 750 -45.18 6.17 14.62
#